data_887f38da078ffce1d1d14c11249008d0
#
_entry.id   887f38da078ffce1d1d14c11249008d0
#
_cell.length_a   1.000
_cell.length_b   1.000
_cell.length_c   1.000
_cell.angle_alpha   90.00
_cell.angle_beta   90.00
_cell.angle_gamma   90.00
#
_symmetry.space_group_name_H-M   'P 1'
#
loop_
_entity.id
_entity.type
_entity.pdbx_description
1 polymer ?
#
loop_
_entity_poly.entity_id
_entity_poly.type
_entity_poly.pdbx_seq_one_letter_code
_entity_poly.pdbx_strand_id
1 'polypeptide(L)'
;MKKETYDITGMSCAACSARIEKGISGMEGMQQCSVNLLKNSMTVSYDEAELDSGKIIHQVEDIGYGASLHQTQGSKTTGASGRGKNGATDAAAAAAKQMKQRLIVSLVFTIPLFYISMGHMAGWPLPSWLLGARNHMIFAFTQFLLVLPVLIAGGHYFKNGLKNLWHRSPNMDSLIALGSGAAFVYGIYAIYKIAWGFSIEDMDMVETFGMNLYFESSAMILTLITLGKFMEARAKSKTSEAITKLMDLAPKTAKVLRNGQEEEISVDDVQNGDILVVRDGDTVPVDGKITEGFASVDESAITGESLPVDKQTGDPVTGGTINRTGYFQMEATAVGEHTTLSKIIQLVDDATSSKAPIAKLADRVSSVFVPVVITIALLAAILWLLAGQSFEFALSVAISVLVISCPCALGLATPTAIMVGTGRGAAKGILIKSAEALEITHSIDTVVLDKTGTVTQGKPVVTDVIALEADGKTAGENTQAYTELLQLAFSLEKMSSHPLAEAIVKKAEACSAAFREVSDYEMIPGQGIAGTIDKARCLAGNRKLMETNRIDISVAAGLQEKLADEGKTPLYFAQGGKFLGVIAAADVVKPTSREAIARLQEMGMDVIMLTGDNARTAEAIKKQVGIKTVIADVLPQDKEEKVRRLQEQGHKVAMVGDGINDAPALARADVGIAIGAGTDVAIESADIVLMKSDLMDAASAVSLSRAVMRNIKQNLFWAFFYNAIGIPVA
;
A
#
# COMPACT_ATOMS: atom_id res chain seq x y z
N MET A 1 -24.25 -11.00 2.23
CA MET A 1 -23.08 -10.90 1.35
C MET A 1 -21.90 -11.56 1.99
N LYS A 2 -21.14 -12.36 1.24
CA LYS A 2 -19.96 -13.07 1.72
C LYS A 2 -18.75 -12.67 0.90
N LYS A 3 -17.64 -12.37 1.58
CA LYS A 3 -16.35 -12.15 0.93
C LYS A 3 -15.45 -13.35 1.22
N GLU A 4 -14.97 -14.00 0.17
CA GLU A 4 -14.09 -15.17 0.27
C GLU A 4 -12.87 -15.05 -0.64
N THR A 5 -11.78 -15.64 -0.21
CA THR A 5 -10.54 -15.73 -0.99
C THR A 5 -10.26 -17.18 -1.35
N TYR A 6 -9.85 -17.41 -2.60
CA TYR A 6 -9.53 -18.74 -3.15
C TYR A 6 -8.09 -18.75 -3.64
N ASP A 7 -7.39 -19.85 -3.40
CA ASP A 7 -6.10 -20.13 -4.01
C ASP A 7 -6.31 -20.71 -5.40
N ILE A 8 -5.72 -20.09 -6.41
CA ILE A 8 -5.88 -20.47 -7.82
C ILE A 8 -4.61 -21.12 -8.34
N THR A 9 -4.76 -22.26 -9.02
CA THR A 9 -3.65 -22.98 -9.65
C THR A 9 -3.76 -22.96 -11.17
N GLY A 10 -2.60 -22.94 -11.87
CA GLY A 10 -2.55 -22.95 -13.33
C GLY A 10 -2.49 -21.57 -14.00
N MET A 11 -2.51 -20.47 -13.24
CA MET A 11 -2.29 -19.12 -13.79
C MET A 11 -0.81 -18.91 -14.12
N SER A 12 -0.52 -18.47 -15.34
CA SER A 12 0.85 -18.20 -15.80
C SER A 12 1.07 -16.78 -16.32
N CYS A 13 -0.01 -16.03 -16.59
CA CYS A 13 0.07 -14.69 -17.17
C CYS A 13 -1.19 -13.85 -16.89
N ALA A 14 -1.11 -12.54 -17.19
CA ALA A 14 -2.21 -11.59 -17.04
C ALA A 14 -3.49 -11.98 -17.81
N ALA A 15 -3.36 -12.57 -18.99
CA ALA A 15 -4.52 -13.07 -19.76
C ALA A 15 -5.28 -14.18 -19.02
N CYS A 16 -4.58 -15.02 -18.23
CA CYS A 16 -5.21 -16.04 -17.40
C CYS A 16 -6.06 -15.40 -16.30
N SER A 17 -5.51 -14.41 -15.59
CA SER A 17 -6.25 -13.73 -14.52
C SER A 17 -7.48 -12.97 -15.04
N ALA A 18 -7.35 -12.29 -16.17
CA ALA A 18 -8.45 -11.58 -16.83
C ALA A 18 -9.59 -12.54 -17.26
N ARG A 19 -9.23 -13.75 -17.72
CA ARG A 19 -10.22 -14.76 -18.12
C ARG A 19 -11.00 -15.31 -16.94
N ILE A 20 -10.33 -15.64 -15.84
CA ILE A 20 -10.98 -16.11 -14.60
C ILE A 20 -11.91 -15.01 -14.09
N GLU A 21 -11.41 -13.78 -14.00
CA GLU A 21 -12.18 -12.62 -13.54
C GLU A 21 -13.44 -12.40 -14.38
N LYS A 22 -13.33 -12.45 -15.73
CA LYS A 22 -14.47 -12.34 -16.64
C LYS A 22 -15.48 -13.47 -16.49
N GLY A 23 -15.00 -14.73 -16.34
CA GLY A 23 -15.85 -15.90 -16.24
C GLY A 23 -16.61 -15.96 -14.91
N ILE A 24 -15.98 -15.53 -13.82
CA ILE A 24 -16.57 -15.51 -12.48
C ILE A 24 -17.47 -14.28 -12.31
N SER A 25 -17.09 -13.11 -12.81
CA SER A 25 -17.92 -11.90 -12.74
C SER A 25 -19.21 -12.01 -13.56
N GLY A 26 -19.32 -12.97 -14.48
CA GLY A 26 -20.54 -13.23 -15.25
C GLY A 26 -21.55 -14.15 -14.56
N MET A 27 -21.27 -14.66 -13.36
CA MET A 27 -22.20 -15.50 -12.61
C MET A 27 -23.31 -14.67 -11.94
N GLU A 28 -24.56 -15.18 -11.98
CA GLU A 28 -25.68 -14.55 -11.24
C GLU A 28 -25.38 -14.58 -9.74
N GLY A 29 -25.61 -13.45 -9.04
CA GLY A 29 -25.27 -13.29 -7.62
C GLY A 29 -23.83 -12.86 -7.33
N MET A 30 -22.95 -12.77 -8.33
CA MET A 30 -21.57 -12.26 -8.17
C MET A 30 -21.57 -10.74 -8.24
N GLN A 31 -21.03 -10.08 -7.22
CA GLN A 31 -20.93 -8.62 -7.18
C GLN A 31 -19.55 -8.12 -7.53
N GLN A 32 -18.53 -8.76 -6.98
CA GLN A 32 -17.13 -8.38 -7.23
C GLN A 32 -16.25 -9.61 -7.32
N CYS A 33 -15.37 -9.62 -8.31
CA CYS A 33 -14.32 -10.61 -8.45
C CYS A 33 -13.00 -9.90 -8.77
N SER A 34 -11.96 -10.19 -8.02
CA SER A 34 -10.60 -9.70 -8.24
C SER A 34 -9.63 -10.85 -8.21
N VAL A 35 -8.86 -11.04 -9.29
CA VAL A 35 -7.90 -12.14 -9.41
C VAL A 35 -6.48 -11.58 -9.34
N ASN A 36 -5.69 -12.03 -8.38
CA ASN A 36 -4.31 -11.61 -8.19
C ASN A 36 -3.34 -12.66 -8.75
N LEU A 37 -2.65 -12.30 -9.84
CA LEU A 37 -1.66 -13.17 -10.48
C LEU A 37 -0.40 -13.38 -9.62
N LEU A 38 -0.01 -12.39 -8.78
CA LEU A 38 1.21 -12.50 -7.96
C LEU A 38 1.04 -13.48 -6.82
N LYS A 39 -0.11 -13.41 -6.16
CA LYS A 39 -0.47 -14.30 -5.03
C LYS A 39 -1.07 -15.62 -5.48
N ASN A 40 -1.40 -15.78 -6.77
CA ASN A 40 -2.21 -16.87 -7.29
C ASN A 40 -3.53 -17.03 -6.53
N SER A 41 -4.19 -15.93 -6.21
CA SER A 41 -5.43 -15.90 -5.44
C SER A 41 -6.55 -15.16 -6.18
N MET A 42 -7.78 -15.45 -5.80
CA MET A 42 -8.99 -14.78 -6.26
C MET A 42 -9.84 -14.40 -5.06
N THR A 43 -10.18 -13.13 -4.93
CA THR A 43 -11.11 -12.64 -3.92
C THR A 43 -12.43 -12.32 -4.58
N VAL A 44 -13.52 -12.84 -4.04
CA VAL A 44 -14.89 -12.66 -4.53
C VAL A 44 -15.80 -12.13 -3.45
N SER A 45 -16.79 -11.32 -3.86
CA SER A 45 -17.91 -10.90 -3.03
C SER A 45 -19.21 -11.29 -3.74
N TYR A 46 -20.06 -12.06 -3.08
CA TYR A 46 -21.26 -12.65 -3.68
C TYR A 46 -22.41 -12.77 -2.69
N ASP A 47 -23.61 -13.01 -3.23
CA ASP A 47 -24.81 -13.28 -2.43
C ASP A 47 -24.90 -14.77 -2.10
N GLU A 48 -24.87 -15.12 -0.80
CA GLU A 48 -24.98 -16.51 -0.33
C GLU A 48 -26.31 -17.18 -0.67
N ALA A 49 -27.36 -16.40 -0.97
CA ALA A 49 -28.66 -16.94 -1.37
C ALA A 49 -28.64 -17.53 -2.79
N GLU A 50 -27.73 -17.06 -3.67
CA GLU A 50 -27.68 -17.45 -5.09
C GLU A 50 -26.45 -18.30 -5.42
N LEU A 51 -25.33 -18.04 -4.77
CA LEU A 51 -24.04 -18.72 -5.02
C LEU A 51 -23.49 -19.39 -3.76
N ASP A 52 -22.78 -20.48 -3.96
CA ASP A 52 -21.97 -21.14 -2.94
C ASP A 52 -20.52 -21.33 -3.41
N SER A 53 -19.62 -21.62 -2.46
CA SER A 53 -18.19 -21.83 -2.73
C SER A 53 -17.95 -22.98 -3.72
N GLY A 54 -18.80 -24.01 -3.72
CA GLY A 54 -18.68 -25.17 -4.63
C GLY A 54 -18.94 -24.78 -6.08
N LYS A 55 -19.97 -23.97 -6.35
CA LYS A 55 -20.27 -23.47 -7.70
C LYS A 55 -19.15 -22.58 -8.24
N ILE A 56 -18.55 -21.75 -7.37
CA ILE A 56 -17.43 -20.88 -7.75
C ILE A 56 -16.21 -21.71 -8.13
N ILE A 57 -15.86 -22.72 -7.32
CA ILE A 57 -14.74 -23.65 -7.61
C ILE A 57 -14.98 -24.36 -8.93
N HIS A 58 -16.17 -24.91 -9.13
CA HIS A 58 -16.53 -25.65 -10.35
C HIS A 58 -16.42 -24.76 -11.60
N GLN A 59 -16.88 -23.50 -11.50
CA GLN A 59 -16.77 -22.55 -12.62
C GLN A 59 -15.32 -22.22 -12.96
N VAL A 60 -14.43 -22.10 -11.96
CA VAL A 60 -12.99 -21.92 -12.20
C VAL A 60 -12.39 -23.13 -12.90
N GLU A 61 -12.81 -24.35 -12.50
CA GLU A 61 -12.37 -25.59 -13.12
C GLU A 61 -12.85 -25.72 -14.57
N ASP A 62 -14.09 -25.34 -14.85
CA ASP A 62 -14.66 -25.32 -16.22
C ASP A 62 -13.92 -24.33 -17.14
N ILE A 63 -13.45 -23.22 -16.59
CA ILE A 63 -12.61 -22.27 -17.33
C ILE A 63 -11.20 -22.84 -17.59
N GLY A 64 -10.82 -23.92 -16.89
CA GLY A 64 -9.58 -24.64 -17.13
C GLY A 64 -8.50 -24.46 -16.08
N TYR A 65 -8.81 -23.83 -14.93
CA TYR A 65 -7.90 -23.59 -13.80
C TYR A 65 -8.35 -24.40 -12.58
N GLY A 66 -7.49 -24.53 -11.56
CA GLY A 66 -7.89 -25.12 -10.28
C GLY A 66 -8.16 -24.04 -9.26
N ALA A 67 -9.13 -24.26 -8.36
CA ALA A 67 -9.43 -23.38 -7.25
C ALA A 67 -9.62 -24.17 -5.95
N SER A 68 -9.20 -23.61 -4.83
CA SER A 68 -9.47 -24.10 -3.48
C SER A 68 -9.70 -22.94 -2.53
N LEU A 69 -10.60 -23.09 -1.57
CA LEU A 69 -10.89 -22.04 -0.58
C LEU A 69 -9.62 -21.78 0.25
N HIS A 70 -9.25 -20.53 0.38
CA HIS A 70 -8.14 -20.11 1.23
C HIS A 70 -8.55 -20.27 2.70
N GLN A 71 -7.93 -21.21 3.42
CA GLN A 71 -8.24 -21.46 4.83
C GLN A 71 -7.57 -20.41 5.71
N THR A 72 -8.33 -19.41 6.12
CA THR A 72 -8.00 -18.58 7.29
C THR A 72 -8.25 -19.42 8.54
N GLN A 73 -7.22 -19.60 9.38
CA GLN A 73 -7.29 -20.42 10.58
C GLN A 73 -8.28 -19.82 11.60
N GLY A 74 -9.48 -20.35 11.62
CA GLY A 74 -10.53 -20.02 12.61
C GLY A 74 -11.38 -21.24 12.99
N SER A 75 -10.98 -22.48 12.63
CA SER A 75 -11.72 -23.69 13.05
C SER A 75 -10.76 -24.76 13.51
N LYS A 76 -10.80 -25.03 14.83
CA LYS A 76 -10.14 -26.17 15.46
C LYS A 76 -10.74 -27.48 14.92
N THR A 77 -10.03 -28.15 14.02
CA THR A 77 -10.18 -29.61 13.85
C THR A 77 -8.80 -30.24 14.02
N THR A 78 -8.76 -31.10 15.00
CA THR A 78 -7.64 -31.91 15.46
C THR A 78 -7.09 -32.79 14.34
N GLY A 79 -5.80 -32.70 14.11
CA GLY A 79 -5.02 -33.79 13.50
C GLY A 79 -4.09 -33.41 12.35
N ALA A 80 -2.79 -33.47 12.67
CA ALA A 80 -1.61 -33.60 11.82
C ALA A 80 -0.80 -32.33 11.49
N SER A 81 0.27 -32.20 12.29
CA SER A 81 1.62 -31.67 11.99
C SER A 81 1.79 -30.41 11.15
N GLY A 82 2.05 -29.29 11.83
CA GLY A 82 3.18 -28.41 11.58
C GLY A 82 3.44 -27.92 10.16
N ARG A 83 2.57 -27.07 9.60
CA ARG A 83 2.98 -26.12 8.54
C ARG A 83 2.46 -24.73 8.91
N GLY A 84 3.37 -23.96 9.52
CA GLY A 84 3.08 -22.66 10.07
C GLY A 84 2.87 -21.58 9.00
N LYS A 85 2.38 -20.49 9.47
CA LYS A 85 2.05 -19.13 8.97
C LYS A 85 2.75 -18.55 7.71
N ASN A 86 3.61 -19.27 7.00
CA ASN A 86 4.41 -18.79 5.85
C ASN A 86 3.96 -19.39 4.49
N GLY A 87 2.73 -19.88 4.35
CA GLY A 87 2.32 -20.65 3.18
C GLY A 87 2.51 -19.96 1.82
N ALA A 88 2.27 -18.66 1.71
CA ALA A 88 2.39 -17.94 0.44
C ALA A 88 3.85 -17.61 0.10
N THR A 89 4.66 -17.22 1.07
CA THR A 89 6.11 -16.96 0.90
C THR A 89 6.89 -18.23 0.65
N ASP A 90 6.54 -19.33 1.35
CA ASP A 90 7.15 -20.63 1.15
C ASP A 90 6.78 -21.22 -0.22
N ALA A 91 5.54 -21.03 -0.69
CA ALA A 91 5.11 -21.43 -2.02
C ALA A 91 5.83 -20.65 -3.13
N ALA A 92 6.02 -19.33 -2.97
CA ALA A 92 6.78 -18.51 -3.91
C ALA A 92 8.26 -18.89 -3.95
N ALA A 93 8.88 -19.16 -2.80
CA ALA A 93 10.26 -19.64 -2.70
C ALA A 93 10.43 -21.04 -3.31
N ALA A 94 9.49 -21.94 -3.07
CA ALA A 94 9.47 -23.28 -3.68
C ALA A 94 9.32 -23.21 -5.20
N ALA A 95 8.44 -22.35 -5.72
CA ALA A 95 8.27 -22.11 -7.15
C ALA A 95 9.55 -21.57 -7.79
N ALA A 96 10.22 -20.59 -7.14
CA ALA A 96 11.49 -20.06 -7.61
C ALA A 96 12.60 -21.13 -7.63
N LYS A 97 12.65 -22.01 -6.61
CA LYS A 97 13.60 -23.13 -6.55
C LYS A 97 13.36 -24.16 -7.66
N GLN A 98 12.10 -24.52 -7.89
CA GLN A 98 11.73 -25.43 -8.97
C GLN A 98 12.08 -24.85 -10.35
N MET A 99 11.80 -23.56 -10.56
CA MET A 99 12.12 -22.86 -11.80
C MET A 99 13.65 -22.79 -12.01
N LYS A 100 14.43 -22.58 -10.93
CA LYS A 100 15.90 -22.64 -10.97
C LYS A 100 16.41 -24.00 -11.43
N GLN A 101 15.85 -25.09 -10.92
CA GLN A 101 16.22 -26.45 -11.33
C GLN A 101 15.95 -26.70 -12.83
N ARG A 102 14.77 -26.31 -13.30
CA ARG A 102 14.41 -26.40 -14.73
C ARG A 102 15.37 -25.59 -15.61
N LEU A 103 15.70 -24.36 -15.19
CA LEU A 103 16.65 -23.51 -15.91
C LEU A 103 18.04 -24.14 -15.99
N ILE A 104 18.55 -24.71 -14.89
CA ILE A 104 19.85 -25.40 -14.89
C ILE A 104 19.86 -26.55 -15.89
N VAL A 105 18.84 -27.41 -15.86
CA VAL A 105 18.71 -28.50 -16.83
C VAL A 105 18.68 -27.96 -18.26
N SER A 106 17.85 -26.96 -18.52
CA SER A 106 17.77 -26.35 -19.86
C SER A 106 19.12 -25.78 -20.33
N LEU A 107 19.84 -25.04 -19.47
CA LEU A 107 21.15 -24.47 -19.82
C LEU A 107 22.22 -25.54 -20.10
N VAL A 108 22.27 -26.60 -19.28
CA VAL A 108 23.25 -27.69 -19.42
C VAL A 108 23.14 -28.38 -20.78
N PHE A 109 21.94 -28.49 -21.34
CA PHE A 109 21.73 -29.13 -22.63
C PHE A 109 21.63 -28.15 -23.80
N THR A 110 21.13 -26.94 -23.61
CA THR A 110 21.02 -25.92 -24.66
C THR A 110 22.39 -25.37 -25.06
N ILE A 111 23.33 -25.15 -24.11
CA ILE A 111 24.65 -24.62 -24.43
C ILE A 111 25.44 -25.54 -25.37
N PRO A 112 25.57 -26.87 -25.08
CA PRO A 112 26.22 -27.79 -26.00
C PRO A 112 25.47 -27.91 -27.34
N LEU A 113 24.14 -27.92 -27.33
CA LEU A 113 23.33 -27.95 -28.54
C LEU A 113 23.58 -26.74 -29.43
N PHE A 114 23.59 -25.53 -28.85
CA PHE A 114 23.89 -24.31 -29.55
C PHE A 114 25.34 -24.28 -30.10
N TYR A 115 26.30 -24.77 -29.30
CA TYR A 115 27.69 -24.89 -29.73
C TYR A 115 27.82 -25.81 -30.94
N ILE A 116 27.14 -26.96 -30.97
CA ILE A 116 27.19 -27.90 -32.09
C ILE A 116 26.51 -27.31 -33.31
N SER A 117 25.31 -26.73 -33.17
CA SER A 117 24.54 -26.17 -34.27
C SER A 117 25.23 -24.95 -34.91
N MET A 118 25.62 -23.95 -34.09
CA MET A 118 26.25 -22.73 -34.58
C MET A 118 27.75 -22.91 -34.89
N GLY A 119 28.43 -23.82 -34.22
CA GLY A 119 29.84 -24.07 -34.40
C GLY A 119 30.21 -24.53 -35.80
N HIS A 120 29.31 -25.27 -36.44
CA HIS A 120 29.44 -25.65 -37.82
C HIS A 120 29.47 -24.44 -38.80
N MET A 121 28.60 -23.45 -38.56
CA MET A 121 28.54 -22.22 -39.37
C MET A 121 29.67 -21.24 -39.04
N ALA A 122 30.05 -21.15 -37.73
CA ALA A 122 31.05 -20.22 -37.23
C ALA A 122 32.50 -20.73 -37.33
N GLY A 123 32.70 -21.96 -37.80
CA GLY A 123 34.04 -22.58 -37.92
C GLY A 123 34.66 -22.94 -36.54
N TRP A 124 33.85 -23.16 -35.50
CA TRP A 124 34.36 -23.58 -34.20
C TRP A 124 34.87 -25.02 -34.24
N PRO A 125 35.81 -25.40 -33.37
CA PRO A 125 36.34 -26.75 -33.36
C PRO A 125 35.27 -27.76 -32.94
N LEU A 126 34.84 -28.57 -33.93
CA LEU A 126 33.90 -29.66 -33.70
C LEU A 126 34.60 -31.03 -33.96
N PRO A 127 34.20 -32.10 -33.26
CA PRO A 127 34.72 -33.42 -33.54
C PRO A 127 34.46 -33.85 -34.99
N SER A 128 35.46 -34.50 -35.64
CA SER A 128 35.39 -34.88 -37.03
C SER A 128 34.20 -35.79 -37.41
N TRP A 129 33.68 -36.54 -36.45
CA TRP A 129 32.52 -37.42 -36.65
C TRP A 129 31.18 -36.66 -36.71
N LEU A 130 31.17 -35.36 -36.39
CA LEU A 130 30.03 -34.46 -36.58
C LEU A 130 30.12 -33.63 -37.87
N LEU A 131 31.26 -33.61 -38.56
CA LEU A 131 31.51 -32.79 -39.72
C LEU A 131 31.37 -33.59 -41.03
N GLY A 132 30.90 -32.88 -42.08
CA GLY A 132 30.78 -33.42 -43.45
C GLY A 132 29.45 -34.04 -43.77
N ALA A 133 29.07 -34.00 -45.03
CA ALA A 133 27.74 -34.42 -45.53
C ALA A 133 27.35 -35.85 -45.13
N ARG A 134 28.31 -36.78 -45.10
CA ARG A 134 28.06 -38.16 -44.68
C ARG A 134 27.69 -38.32 -43.21
N ASN A 135 27.99 -37.37 -42.35
CA ASN A 135 27.75 -37.40 -40.93
C ASN A 135 26.50 -36.59 -40.51
N HIS A 136 25.76 -35.98 -41.46
CA HIS A 136 24.58 -35.19 -41.16
C HIS A 136 23.51 -35.97 -40.35
N MET A 137 23.39 -37.28 -40.49
CA MET A 137 22.49 -38.07 -39.69
C MET A 137 22.93 -38.12 -38.21
N ILE A 138 24.23 -38.29 -37.96
CA ILE A 138 24.79 -38.33 -36.59
C ILE A 138 24.66 -36.93 -35.98
N PHE A 139 24.95 -35.88 -36.78
CA PHE A 139 24.80 -34.48 -36.37
C PHE A 139 23.35 -34.14 -35.97
N ALA A 140 22.36 -34.52 -36.78
CA ALA A 140 20.96 -34.31 -36.54
C ALA A 140 20.44 -35.10 -35.31
N PHE A 141 20.84 -36.35 -35.19
CA PHE A 141 20.43 -37.23 -34.08
C PHE A 141 21.07 -36.79 -32.75
N THR A 142 22.31 -36.27 -32.76
CA THR A 142 22.94 -35.71 -31.57
C THR A 142 22.18 -34.44 -31.09
N GLN A 143 21.78 -33.59 -32.00
CA GLN A 143 20.96 -32.43 -31.64
C GLN A 143 19.57 -32.82 -31.11
N PHE A 144 18.94 -33.81 -31.73
CA PHE A 144 17.67 -34.39 -31.27
C PHE A 144 17.80 -34.93 -29.82
N LEU A 145 18.85 -35.69 -29.49
CA LEU A 145 19.07 -36.19 -28.14
C LEU A 145 19.30 -35.07 -27.11
N LEU A 146 19.98 -33.99 -27.49
CA LEU A 146 20.25 -32.87 -26.63
C LEU A 146 19.02 -31.98 -26.36
N VAL A 147 18.07 -31.91 -27.31
CA VAL A 147 16.85 -31.09 -27.10
C VAL A 147 15.83 -31.81 -26.20
N LEU A 148 15.82 -33.14 -26.14
CA LEU A 148 14.83 -33.89 -25.36
C LEU A 148 14.77 -33.52 -23.86
N PRO A 149 15.90 -33.43 -23.10
CA PRO A 149 15.84 -32.98 -21.71
C PRO A 149 15.30 -31.57 -21.54
N VAL A 150 15.54 -30.69 -22.51
CA VAL A 150 15.01 -29.31 -22.50
C VAL A 150 13.48 -29.31 -22.69
N LEU A 151 12.98 -30.13 -23.61
CA LEU A 151 11.53 -30.32 -23.83
C LEU A 151 10.84 -30.94 -22.58
N ILE A 152 11.47 -31.89 -21.92
CA ILE A 152 10.94 -32.49 -20.69
C ILE A 152 10.90 -31.44 -19.57
N ALA A 153 11.97 -30.69 -19.38
CA ALA A 153 11.99 -29.60 -18.38
C ALA A 153 10.94 -28.52 -18.66
N GLY A 154 10.70 -28.22 -19.95
CA GLY A 154 9.69 -27.29 -20.45
C GLY A 154 8.30 -27.89 -20.70
N GLY A 155 8.06 -29.17 -20.36
CA GLY A 155 6.83 -29.89 -20.69
C GLY A 155 5.54 -29.23 -20.21
N HIS A 156 5.61 -28.46 -19.13
CA HIS A 156 4.46 -27.70 -18.61
C HIS A 156 3.98 -26.60 -19.59
N TYR A 157 4.87 -25.98 -20.39
CA TYR A 157 4.48 -25.02 -21.42
C TYR A 157 3.62 -25.67 -22.50
N PHE A 158 3.98 -26.88 -22.92
CA PHE A 158 3.18 -27.63 -23.90
C PHE A 158 1.84 -28.06 -23.31
N LYS A 159 1.83 -28.62 -22.09
CA LYS A 159 0.60 -29.06 -21.44
C LYS A 159 -0.40 -27.92 -21.28
N ASN A 160 0.04 -26.80 -20.73
CA ASN A 160 -0.81 -25.64 -20.48
C ASN A 160 -1.17 -24.91 -21.76
N GLY A 161 -0.18 -24.71 -22.65
CA GLY A 161 -0.36 -24.02 -23.92
C GLY A 161 -1.35 -24.68 -24.85
N LEU A 162 -1.24 -26.00 -25.04
CA LEU A 162 -2.16 -26.77 -25.89
C LEU A 162 -3.55 -26.89 -25.26
N LYS A 163 -3.63 -27.08 -23.92
CA LYS A 163 -4.91 -27.09 -23.20
C LYS A 163 -5.66 -25.77 -23.43
N ASN A 164 -4.99 -24.63 -23.26
CA ASN A 164 -5.60 -23.33 -23.41
C ASN A 164 -5.95 -23.02 -24.88
N LEU A 165 -5.16 -23.49 -25.82
CA LEU A 165 -5.49 -23.39 -27.25
C LEU A 165 -6.76 -24.18 -27.59
N TRP A 166 -6.91 -25.40 -27.07
CA TRP A 166 -8.11 -26.23 -27.23
C TRP A 166 -9.36 -25.55 -26.68
N HIS A 167 -9.26 -24.88 -25.53
CA HIS A 167 -10.36 -24.11 -24.94
C HIS A 167 -10.57 -22.73 -25.59
N ARG A 168 -10.01 -22.48 -26.78
CA ARG A 168 -10.11 -21.21 -27.55
C ARG A 168 -9.68 -19.99 -26.73
N SER A 169 -8.68 -20.16 -25.89
CA SER A 169 -8.15 -19.15 -25.01
C SER A 169 -6.62 -19.17 -25.01
N PRO A 170 -6.02 -18.91 -26.17
CA PRO A 170 -4.58 -18.93 -26.27
C PRO A 170 -3.95 -17.90 -25.32
N ASN A 171 -2.89 -18.34 -24.66
CA ASN A 171 -2.10 -17.54 -23.73
C ASN A 171 -0.62 -17.57 -24.14
N MET A 172 0.24 -17.00 -23.30
CA MET A 172 1.68 -17.00 -23.53
C MET A 172 2.25 -18.43 -23.69
N ASP A 173 1.80 -19.38 -22.86
CA ASP A 173 2.26 -20.78 -22.96
C ASP A 173 1.86 -21.37 -24.32
N SER A 174 0.74 -20.93 -24.92
CA SER A 174 0.31 -21.34 -26.27
C SER A 174 1.27 -20.86 -27.37
N LEU A 175 1.79 -19.62 -27.27
CA LEU A 175 2.79 -19.11 -28.21
C LEU A 175 4.10 -19.90 -28.11
N ILE A 176 4.53 -20.19 -26.88
CA ILE A 176 5.73 -21.00 -26.63
C ILE A 176 5.57 -22.42 -27.19
N ALA A 177 4.43 -23.05 -26.89
CA ALA A 177 4.15 -24.41 -27.36
C ALA A 177 4.08 -24.51 -28.89
N LEU A 178 3.46 -23.51 -29.57
CA LEU A 178 3.39 -23.46 -31.02
C LEU A 178 4.76 -23.21 -31.64
N GLY A 179 5.52 -22.20 -31.15
CA GLY A 179 6.82 -21.84 -31.73
C GLY A 179 7.87 -22.94 -31.52
N SER A 180 8.08 -23.37 -30.26
CA SER A 180 9.07 -24.43 -29.96
C SER A 180 8.63 -25.80 -30.48
N GLY A 181 7.33 -26.08 -30.46
CA GLY A 181 6.77 -27.31 -30.99
C GLY A 181 6.90 -27.42 -32.50
N ALA A 182 6.61 -26.34 -33.25
CA ALA A 182 6.81 -26.31 -34.69
C ALA A 182 8.27 -26.53 -35.09
N ALA A 183 9.21 -25.86 -34.40
CA ALA A 183 10.65 -26.06 -34.61
C ALA A 183 11.09 -27.50 -34.35
N PHE A 184 10.59 -28.12 -33.26
CA PHE A 184 10.91 -29.54 -32.93
C PHE A 184 10.33 -30.49 -33.95
N VAL A 185 9.05 -30.36 -34.34
CA VAL A 185 8.39 -31.23 -35.33
C VAL A 185 9.08 -31.08 -36.70
N TYR A 186 9.45 -29.86 -37.09
CA TYR A 186 10.24 -29.68 -38.30
C TYR A 186 11.60 -30.37 -38.23
N GLY A 187 12.31 -30.31 -37.10
CA GLY A 187 13.58 -31.05 -36.92
C GLY A 187 13.44 -32.54 -37.12
N ILE A 188 12.33 -33.15 -36.63
CA ILE A 188 12.01 -34.57 -36.89
C ILE A 188 11.78 -34.80 -38.37
N TYR A 189 11.01 -33.94 -39.03
CA TYR A 189 10.79 -33.99 -40.49
C TYR A 189 12.13 -33.91 -41.25
N ALA A 190 13.02 -33.03 -40.86
CA ALA A 190 14.35 -32.94 -41.45
C ALA A 190 15.18 -34.19 -41.29
N ILE A 191 15.15 -34.86 -40.12
CA ILE A 191 15.78 -36.19 -39.91
C ILE A 191 15.26 -37.21 -40.92
N TYR A 192 13.92 -37.26 -41.12
CA TYR A 192 13.32 -38.17 -42.11
C TYR A 192 13.79 -37.85 -43.54
N LYS A 193 13.90 -36.57 -43.90
CA LYS A 193 14.41 -36.14 -45.21
C LYS A 193 15.88 -36.46 -45.40
N ILE A 194 16.72 -36.31 -44.40
CA ILE A 194 18.14 -36.71 -44.44
C ILE A 194 18.23 -38.23 -44.65
N ALA A 195 17.46 -39.05 -43.90
CA ALA A 195 17.44 -40.51 -44.07
C ALA A 195 16.97 -40.91 -45.47
N TRP A 196 15.93 -40.23 -45.99
CA TRP A 196 15.45 -40.44 -47.37
C TRP A 196 16.51 -40.10 -48.40
N GLY A 197 17.18 -38.90 -48.26
CA GLY A 197 18.26 -38.47 -49.15
C GLY A 197 19.39 -39.47 -49.26
N PHE A 198 19.79 -40.05 -48.11
CA PHE A 198 20.76 -41.16 -48.11
C PHE A 198 20.26 -42.39 -48.85
N SER A 199 18.96 -42.70 -48.75
CA SER A 199 18.37 -43.89 -49.41
C SER A 199 18.31 -43.78 -50.93
N ILE A 200 18.20 -42.54 -51.45
CA ILE A 200 18.12 -42.24 -52.92
C ILE A 200 19.42 -41.65 -53.47
N GLU A 201 20.51 -41.62 -52.68
CA GLU A 201 21.81 -41.02 -52.99
C GLU A 201 21.77 -39.52 -53.39
N ASP A 202 20.75 -38.77 -52.93
CA ASP A 202 20.61 -37.33 -53.12
C ASP A 202 21.32 -36.57 -52.01
N MET A 203 22.60 -36.25 -52.23
CA MET A 203 23.42 -35.57 -51.25
C MET A 203 23.05 -34.08 -51.08
N ASP A 204 22.46 -33.46 -52.09
CA ASP A 204 22.00 -32.04 -52.02
C ASP A 204 20.82 -31.93 -51.06
N MET A 205 19.90 -32.93 -51.09
CA MET A 205 18.84 -33.05 -50.10
C MET A 205 19.39 -33.25 -48.66
N VAL A 206 20.37 -34.14 -48.51
CA VAL A 206 21.02 -34.38 -47.21
C VAL A 206 21.65 -33.12 -46.63
N GLU A 207 22.34 -32.35 -47.46
CA GLU A 207 22.99 -31.09 -47.04
C GLU A 207 21.97 -30.02 -46.69
N THR A 208 20.96 -29.79 -47.56
CA THR A 208 19.90 -28.80 -47.33
C THR A 208 19.17 -29.03 -46.01
N PHE A 209 18.70 -30.24 -45.70
CA PHE A 209 18.01 -30.56 -44.46
C PHE A 209 18.95 -30.69 -43.28
N GLY A 210 20.22 -31.09 -43.50
CA GLY A 210 21.23 -31.19 -42.46
C GLY A 210 21.63 -29.82 -41.88
N MET A 211 21.53 -28.75 -42.71
CA MET A 211 21.80 -27.38 -42.26
C MET A 211 20.64 -26.71 -41.55
N ASN A 212 19.39 -27.15 -41.75
CA ASN A 212 18.16 -26.53 -41.26
C ASN A 212 17.39 -27.43 -40.34
N LEU A 213 17.94 -27.71 -39.14
CA LEU A 213 17.33 -28.66 -38.18
C LEU A 213 16.39 -28.01 -37.15
N TYR A 214 16.60 -26.74 -36.78
CA TYR A 214 15.83 -25.93 -35.82
C TYR A 214 15.68 -26.51 -34.41
N PHE A 215 16.40 -27.60 -34.01
CA PHE A 215 16.39 -28.11 -32.64
C PHE A 215 16.98 -27.12 -31.66
N GLU A 216 18.03 -26.39 -32.04
CA GLU A 216 18.62 -25.33 -31.23
C GLU A 216 17.62 -24.17 -31.01
N SER A 217 16.82 -23.83 -32.02
CA SER A 217 15.78 -22.80 -31.90
C SER A 217 14.72 -23.22 -30.88
N SER A 218 14.25 -24.48 -30.95
CA SER A 218 13.30 -25.01 -29.98
C SER A 218 13.86 -24.96 -28.54
N ALA A 219 15.12 -25.40 -28.35
CA ALA A 219 15.77 -25.39 -27.03
C ALA A 219 16.02 -23.97 -26.53
N MET A 220 16.47 -23.07 -27.42
CA MET A 220 16.76 -21.67 -27.08
C MET A 220 15.50 -20.94 -26.60
N ILE A 221 14.38 -21.10 -27.33
CA ILE A 221 13.07 -20.53 -26.96
C ILE A 221 12.70 -20.96 -25.53
N LEU A 222 12.70 -22.26 -25.24
CA LEU A 222 12.34 -22.79 -23.93
C LEU A 222 13.29 -22.33 -22.83
N THR A 223 14.59 -22.26 -23.11
CA THR A 223 15.60 -21.85 -22.14
C THR A 223 15.52 -20.37 -21.82
N LEU A 224 15.41 -19.48 -22.82
CA LEU A 224 15.30 -18.05 -22.61
C LEU A 224 14.00 -17.66 -21.89
N ILE A 225 12.89 -18.33 -22.23
CA ILE A 225 11.63 -18.09 -21.54
C ILE A 225 11.69 -18.62 -20.10
N THR A 226 12.31 -19.78 -19.87
CA THR A 226 12.50 -20.31 -18.51
C THR A 226 13.40 -19.39 -17.69
N LEU A 227 14.44 -18.77 -18.29
CA LEU A 227 15.26 -17.74 -17.64
C LEU A 227 14.42 -16.52 -17.27
N GLY A 228 13.61 -16.02 -18.20
CA GLY A 228 12.67 -14.91 -17.94
C GLY A 228 11.72 -15.22 -16.79
N LYS A 229 11.11 -16.41 -16.78
CA LYS A 229 10.22 -16.90 -15.72
C LYS A 229 10.94 -17.09 -14.37
N PHE A 230 12.18 -17.53 -14.38
CA PHE A 230 12.99 -17.59 -13.16
C PHE A 230 13.27 -16.19 -12.59
N MET A 231 13.64 -15.22 -13.44
CA MET A 231 13.84 -13.84 -13.01
C MET A 231 12.54 -13.23 -12.46
N GLU A 232 11.42 -13.52 -13.09
CA GLU A 232 10.09 -13.15 -12.63
C GLU A 232 9.80 -13.72 -11.23
N ALA A 233 9.96 -15.03 -11.04
CA ALA A 233 9.72 -15.69 -9.75
C ALA A 233 10.63 -15.14 -8.65
N ARG A 234 11.89 -14.84 -8.97
CA ARG A 234 12.85 -14.23 -8.04
C ARG A 234 12.46 -12.80 -7.67
N ALA A 235 11.98 -12.01 -8.63
CA ALA A 235 11.48 -10.66 -8.36
C ALA A 235 10.24 -10.69 -7.45
N LYS A 236 9.29 -11.58 -7.72
CA LYS A 236 8.11 -11.81 -6.86
C LYS A 236 8.49 -12.16 -5.43
N SER A 237 9.42 -13.10 -5.24
CA SER A 237 9.89 -13.51 -3.91
C SER A 237 10.51 -12.35 -3.12
N LYS A 238 11.36 -11.53 -3.75
CA LYS A 238 11.96 -10.35 -3.10
C LYS A 238 10.94 -9.26 -2.76
N THR A 239 9.87 -9.15 -3.52
CA THR A 239 8.85 -8.09 -3.30
C THR A 239 7.96 -8.43 -2.10
N SER A 240 7.72 -9.70 -1.81
CA SER A 240 7.03 -10.15 -0.60
C SER A 240 7.84 -9.96 0.70
N GLU A 241 9.16 -9.75 0.60
CA GLU A 241 10.04 -9.57 1.77
C GLU A 241 9.67 -8.34 2.63
N ALA A 242 9.12 -7.28 2.01
CA ALA A 242 8.68 -6.08 2.74
C ALA A 242 7.49 -6.38 3.68
N ILE A 243 6.54 -7.19 3.23
CA ILE A 243 5.39 -7.61 4.05
C ILE A 243 5.85 -8.58 5.15
N THR A 244 6.74 -9.53 4.79
CA THR A 244 7.31 -10.47 5.76
C THR A 244 8.03 -9.74 6.90
N LYS A 245 8.78 -8.68 6.59
CA LYS A 245 9.45 -7.86 7.62
C LYS A 245 8.46 -7.20 8.60
N LEU A 246 7.30 -6.78 8.14
CA LEU A 246 6.25 -6.27 9.04
C LEU A 246 5.68 -7.39 9.91
N MET A 247 5.48 -8.58 9.35
CA MET A 247 5.02 -9.75 10.12
C MET A 247 6.04 -10.22 11.16
N ASP A 248 7.34 -10.08 10.89
CA ASP A 248 8.44 -10.46 11.79
C ASP A 248 8.60 -9.48 12.98
N LEU A 249 7.91 -8.33 12.99
CA LEU A 249 7.90 -7.41 14.13
C LEU A 249 7.14 -7.96 15.35
N ALA A 250 6.13 -8.80 15.15
CA ALA A 250 5.40 -9.41 16.25
C ALA A 250 6.25 -10.52 16.92
N PRO A 251 6.45 -10.49 18.24
CA PRO A 251 7.12 -11.58 18.93
C PRO A 251 6.24 -12.82 18.89
N LYS A 252 6.86 -14.00 19.05
CA LYS A 252 6.11 -15.29 19.04
C LYS A 252 5.56 -15.66 20.42
N THR A 253 6.14 -15.12 21.47
CA THR A 253 5.77 -15.41 22.87
C THR A 253 5.55 -14.10 23.63
N ALA A 254 4.75 -14.18 24.69
CA ALA A 254 4.46 -13.10 25.60
C ALA A 254 4.61 -13.60 27.05
N LYS A 255 5.06 -12.73 27.96
CA LYS A 255 5.13 -13.00 29.40
C LYS A 255 3.88 -12.44 30.06
N VAL A 256 3.01 -13.32 30.52
CA VAL A 256 1.73 -12.98 31.18
C VAL A 256 1.85 -13.19 32.67
N LEU A 257 1.33 -12.24 33.45
CA LEU A 257 1.26 -12.35 34.91
C LEU A 257 -0.07 -13.00 35.31
N ARG A 258 -0.05 -14.29 35.70
CA ARG A 258 -1.23 -15.03 36.18
C ARG A 258 -1.01 -15.46 37.61
N ASN A 259 -1.94 -15.12 38.50
CA ASN A 259 -1.87 -15.44 39.93
C ASN A 259 -0.54 -14.99 40.61
N GLY A 260 0.06 -13.89 40.16
CA GLY A 260 1.31 -13.37 40.69
C GLY A 260 2.58 -14.09 40.20
N GLN A 261 2.45 -15.02 39.27
CA GLN A 261 3.58 -15.69 38.61
C GLN A 261 3.63 -15.34 37.15
N GLU A 262 4.87 -15.12 36.63
CA GLU A 262 5.09 -14.91 35.18
C GLU A 262 5.09 -16.25 34.49
N GLU A 263 4.28 -16.33 33.44
CA GLU A 263 4.20 -17.47 32.52
C GLU A 263 4.49 -17.01 31.11
N GLU A 264 5.34 -17.72 30.39
CA GLU A 264 5.59 -17.46 28.97
C GLU A 264 4.62 -18.31 28.14
N ILE A 265 3.77 -17.61 27.37
CA ILE A 265 2.76 -18.24 26.50
C ILE A 265 2.95 -17.79 25.05
N SER A 266 2.29 -18.47 24.12
CA SER A 266 2.20 -17.98 22.73
C SER A 266 1.45 -16.65 22.69
N VAL A 267 1.87 -15.69 21.85
CA VAL A 267 1.12 -14.43 21.64
C VAL A 267 -0.29 -14.71 21.14
N ASP A 268 -0.51 -15.80 20.39
CA ASP A 268 -1.83 -16.21 19.90
C ASP A 268 -2.79 -16.64 21.05
N ASP A 269 -2.27 -16.96 22.25
CA ASP A 269 -3.04 -17.39 23.42
C ASP A 269 -3.31 -16.24 24.42
N VAL A 270 -2.81 -15.03 24.15
CA VAL A 270 -3.07 -13.83 24.96
C VAL A 270 -4.53 -13.39 24.79
N GLN A 271 -5.17 -13.03 25.88
CA GLN A 271 -6.57 -12.56 25.91
C GLN A 271 -6.65 -11.09 26.31
N ASN A 272 -7.73 -10.42 25.88
CA ASN A 272 -8.01 -9.06 26.36
C ASN A 272 -8.16 -9.05 27.88
N GLY A 273 -7.48 -8.09 28.55
CA GLY A 273 -7.43 -7.98 29.99
C GLY A 273 -6.29 -8.77 30.65
N ASP A 274 -5.50 -9.58 29.93
CA ASP A 274 -4.28 -10.18 30.47
C ASP A 274 -3.26 -9.10 30.79
N ILE A 275 -2.60 -9.25 31.97
CA ILE A 275 -1.49 -8.37 32.36
C ILE A 275 -0.20 -8.95 31.83
N LEU A 276 0.48 -8.17 30.99
CA LEU A 276 1.73 -8.54 30.32
C LEU A 276 2.92 -7.80 30.92
N VAL A 277 4.05 -8.47 31.00
CA VAL A 277 5.31 -7.92 31.49
C VAL A 277 6.25 -7.66 30.33
N VAL A 278 6.72 -6.42 30.19
CA VAL A 278 7.66 -6.00 29.15
C VAL A 278 8.91 -5.39 29.78
N ARG A 279 10.06 -6.01 29.50
CA ARG A 279 11.35 -5.60 30.02
C ARG A 279 12.18 -4.85 28.99
N ASP A 280 13.30 -4.30 29.45
CA ASP A 280 14.28 -3.69 28.59
C ASP A 280 14.74 -4.64 27.46
N GLY A 281 14.66 -4.17 26.20
CA GLY A 281 14.94 -4.94 24.99
C GLY A 281 13.81 -5.86 24.51
N ASP A 282 12.73 -6.07 25.29
CA ASP A 282 11.59 -6.88 24.86
C ASP A 282 10.76 -6.12 23.81
N THR A 283 10.18 -6.88 22.89
CA THR A 283 9.16 -6.36 21.96
C THR A 283 7.78 -6.45 22.63
N VAL A 284 6.99 -5.38 22.51
CA VAL A 284 5.60 -5.33 23.01
C VAL A 284 4.77 -6.37 22.24
N PRO A 285 4.12 -7.34 22.91
CA PRO A 285 3.52 -8.48 22.23
C PRO A 285 2.18 -8.17 21.54
N VAL A 286 1.34 -7.32 22.15
CA VAL A 286 0.01 -6.94 21.68
C VAL A 286 -0.26 -5.48 22.04
N ASP A 287 -1.34 -4.89 21.54
CA ASP A 287 -1.71 -3.53 21.94
C ASP A 287 -2.26 -3.51 23.36
N GLY A 288 -1.91 -2.48 24.12
CA GLY A 288 -2.35 -2.38 25.50
C GLY A 288 -2.15 -1.01 26.12
N LYS A 289 -2.41 -0.93 27.41
CA LYS A 289 -2.25 0.26 28.24
C LYS A 289 -1.34 -0.02 29.42
N ILE A 290 -0.38 0.84 29.69
CA ILE A 290 0.53 0.68 30.83
C ILE A 290 -0.26 0.81 32.13
N THR A 291 -0.18 -0.21 32.99
CA THR A 291 -0.81 -0.24 34.32
C THR A 291 0.18 0.14 35.39
N GLU A 292 1.46 -0.21 35.24
CA GLU A 292 2.52 0.07 36.21
C GLU A 292 3.87 0.22 35.50
N GLY A 293 4.70 1.15 35.99
CA GLY A 293 6.05 1.36 35.50
C GLY A 293 6.18 2.50 34.49
N PHE A 294 7.35 2.56 33.84
CA PHE A 294 7.66 3.52 32.77
C PHE A 294 8.63 2.89 31.77
N ALA A 295 8.62 3.41 30.54
CA ALA A 295 9.50 2.92 29.50
C ALA A 295 9.78 4.01 28.45
N SER A 296 10.91 3.88 27.75
CA SER A 296 11.16 4.58 26.49
C SER A 296 11.01 3.60 25.35
N VAL A 297 9.94 3.75 24.56
CA VAL A 297 9.51 2.78 23.53
C VAL A 297 9.87 3.29 22.15
N ASP A 298 10.59 2.47 21.38
CA ASP A 298 10.89 2.70 19.98
C ASP A 298 9.72 2.24 19.11
N GLU A 299 8.97 3.19 18.59
CA GLU A 299 7.84 2.98 17.70
C GLU A 299 8.21 3.09 16.21
N SER A 300 9.50 3.23 15.88
CA SER A 300 9.99 3.51 14.52
C SER A 300 9.54 2.50 13.46
N ALA A 301 9.37 1.24 13.83
CA ALA A 301 8.94 0.19 12.93
C ALA A 301 7.48 0.35 12.46
N ILE A 302 6.64 1.05 13.25
CA ILE A 302 5.22 1.26 12.98
C ILE A 302 4.96 2.69 12.50
N THR A 303 5.47 3.68 13.27
CA THR A 303 5.26 5.10 12.97
C THR A 303 6.31 5.66 12.00
N GLY A 304 7.50 5.05 11.91
CA GLY A 304 8.65 5.57 11.16
C GLY A 304 9.35 6.74 11.85
N GLU A 305 9.07 7.01 13.15
CA GLU A 305 9.77 8.01 13.95
C GLU A 305 11.00 7.40 14.61
N SER A 306 12.17 8.02 14.42
CA SER A 306 13.44 7.46 14.87
C SER A 306 13.73 7.70 16.36
N LEU A 307 13.01 8.61 17.00
CA LEU A 307 13.19 8.93 18.42
C LEU A 307 12.26 8.08 19.28
N PRO A 308 12.77 7.36 20.28
CA PRO A 308 11.93 6.66 21.25
C PRO A 308 11.00 7.64 21.99
N VAL A 309 9.80 7.15 22.32
CA VAL A 309 8.75 7.92 23.01
C VAL A 309 8.70 7.45 24.47
N ASP A 310 8.78 8.39 25.39
CA ASP A 310 8.62 8.09 26.82
C ASP A 310 7.17 7.83 27.14
N LYS A 311 6.89 6.70 27.80
CA LYS A 311 5.58 6.20 28.19
C LYS A 311 5.52 5.97 29.71
N GLN A 312 4.40 6.33 30.29
CA GLN A 312 4.14 6.19 31.73
C GLN A 312 2.79 5.48 31.97
N THR A 313 2.51 5.19 33.22
CA THR A 313 1.24 4.58 33.61
C THR A 313 0.06 5.36 33.05
N GLY A 314 -0.82 4.65 32.36
CA GLY A 314 -1.99 5.20 31.66
C GLY A 314 -1.80 5.43 30.17
N ASP A 315 -0.56 5.42 29.64
CA ASP A 315 -0.31 5.60 28.23
C ASP A 315 -0.55 4.33 27.42
N PRO A 316 -1.01 4.46 26.15
CA PRO A 316 -1.15 3.34 25.24
C PRO A 316 0.21 2.90 24.70
N VAL A 317 0.36 1.58 24.49
CA VAL A 317 1.50 0.95 23.82
C VAL A 317 1.02 0.04 22.71
N THR A 318 1.78 -0.02 21.62
CA THR A 318 1.40 -0.74 20.39
C THR A 318 2.25 -2.00 20.24
N GLY A 319 1.61 -3.11 19.90
CA GLY A 319 2.28 -4.38 19.62
C GLY A 319 3.27 -4.27 18.46
N GLY A 320 4.44 -4.94 18.57
CA GLY A 320 5.51 -4.87 17.58
C GLY A 320 6.51 -3.70 17.78
N THR A 321 6.29 -2.83 18.79
CA THR A 321 7.25 -1.80 19.19
C THR A 321 8.27 -2.36 20.17
N ILE A 322 9.43 -1.72 20.34
CA ILE A 322 10.54 -2.24 21.15
C ILE A 322 10.73 -1.35 22.39
N ASN A 323 10.66 -1.94 23.58
CA ASN A 323 11.06 -1.25 24.80
C ASN A 323 12.58 -1.09 24.83
N ARG A 324 13.07 0.15 24.71
CA ARG A 324 14.52 0.45 24.71
C ARG A 324 15.10 0.55 26.10
N THR A 325 14.35 1.11 27.03
CA THR A 325 14.77 1.24 28.43
C THR A 325 13.55 1.28 29.32
N GLY A 326 13.65 0.61 30.47
CA GLY A 326 12.63 0.58 31.50
C GLY A 326 11.91 -0.76 31.62
N TYR A 327 11.03 -0.81 32.58
CA TYR A 327 10.16 -1.95 32.89
C TYR A 327 8.75 -1.46 33.07
N PHE A 328 7.81 -2.17 32.46
CA PHE A 328 6.40 -1.88 32.67
C PHE A 328 5.52 -3.13 32.60
N GLN A 329 4.39 -3.03 33.28
CA GLN A 329 3.27 -3.94 33.11
C GLN A 329 2.20 -3.24 32.28
N MET A 330 1.54 -4.00 31.42
CA MET A 330 0.47 -3.49 30.57
C MET A 330 -0.73 -4.44 30.57
N GLU A 331 -1.92 -3.88 30.50
CA GLU A 331 -3.14 -4.61 30.25
C GLU A 331 -3.38 -4.71 28.73
N ALA A 332 -3.59 -5.93 28.21
CA ALA A 332 -3.89 -6.16 26.83
C ALA A 332 -5.27 -5.60 26.46
N THR A 333 -5.33 -4.68 25.50
CA THR A 333 -6.58 -4.03 25.04
C THR A 333 -7.04 -4.53 23.68
N ALA A 334 -6.10 -4.98 22.82
CA ALA A 334 -6.42 -5.61 21.55
C ALA A 334 -5.44 -6.76 21.26
N VAL A 335 -5.96 -7.89 20.84
CA VAL A 335 -5.21 -9.13 20.61
C VAL A 335 -5.51 -9.75 19.24
N GLY A 336 -4.62 -10.60 18.74
CA GLY A 336 -4.81 -11.34 17.50
C GLY A 336 -4.99 -10.42 16.28
N GLU A 337 -6.08 -10.61 15.53
CA GLU A 337 -6.40 -9.85 14.32
C GLU A 337 -6.80 -8.39 14.60
N HIS A 338 -7.13 -8.07 15.86
CA HIS A 338 -7.56 -6.73 16.25
C HIS A 338 -6.40 -5.79 16.61
N THR A 339 -5.17 -6.28 16.70
CA THR A 339 -4.00 -5.44 16.97
C THR A 339 -3.72 -4.46 15.83
N THR A 340 -3.17 -3.30 16.16
CA THR A 340 -2.77 -2.27 15.17
C THR A 340 -1.82 -2.85 14.12
N LEU A 341 -0.85 -3.67 14.52
CA LEU A 341 0.08 -4.31 13.60
C LEU A 341 -0.65 -5.28 12.63
N SER A 342 -1.60 -6.08 13.13
CA SER A 342 -2.41 -6.97 12.29
C SER A 342 -3.27 -6.19 11.29
N LYS A 343 -3.88 -5.08 11.71
CA LYS A 343 -4.63 -4.17 10.83
C LYS A 343 -3.73 -3.57 9.74
N ILE A 344 -2.51 -3.14 10.07
CA ILE A 344 -1.52 -2.63 9.11
C ILE A 344 -1.17 -3.70 8.06
N ILE A 345 -0.86 -4.93 8.52
CA ILE A 345 -0.55 -6.05 7.63
C ILE A 345 -1.73 -6.34 6.70
N GLN A 346 -2.96 -6.35 7.21
CA GLN A 346 -4.17 -6.56 6.43
C GLN A 346 -4.38 -5.46 5.38
N LEU A 347 -4.21 -4.19 5.74
CA LEU A 347 -4.32 -3.06 4.80
C LEU A 347 -3.31 -3.17 3.65
N VAL A 348 -2.05 -3.53 3.96
CA VAL A 348 -1.02 -3.73 2.93
C VAL A 348 -1.37 -4.95 2.06
N ASP A 349 -1.92 -6.00 2.65
CA ASP A 349 -2.36 -7.20 1.93
C ASP A 349 -3.55 -6.90 1.00
N ASP A 350 -4.56 -6.18 1.45
CA ASP A 350 -5.71 -5.74 0.66
C ASP A 350 -5.27 -4.81 -0.49
N ALA A 351 -4.36 -3.85 -0.21
CA ALA A 351 -3.80 -2.97 -1.24
C ALA A 351 -3.10 -3.75 -2.36
N THR A 352 -2.30 -4.75 -1.99
CA THR A 352 -1.58 -5.57 -2.98
C THR A 352 -2.48 -6.58 -3.69
N SER A 353 -3.64 -6.90 -3.12
CA SER A 353 -4.63 -7.83 -3.68
C SER A 353 -5.59 -7.15 -4.65
N SER A 354 -5.82 -5.85 -4.49
CA SER A 354 -6.68 -5.06 -5.37
C SER A 354 -6.03 -4.77 -6.72
N LYS A 355 -6.85 -4.56 -7.76
CA LYS A 355 -6.36 -4.21 -9.11
C LYS A 355 -6.62 -2.75 -9.42
N ALA A 356 -5.55 -2.02 -9.73
CA ALA A 356 -5.63 -0.68 -10.28
C ALA A 356 -6.30 -0.67 -11.67
N PRO A 357 -7.03 0.40 -12.06
CA PRO A 357 -7.63 0.56 -13.38
C PRO A 357 -6.64 0.33 -14.54
N ILE A 358 -5.41 0.83 -14.43
CA ILE A 358 -4.35 0.62 -15.42
C ILE A 358 -3.95 -0.86 -15.56
N ALA A 359 -4.03 -1.65 -14.47
CA ALA A 359 -3.78 -3.08 -14.52
C ALA A 359 -4.90 -3.81 -15.28
N LYS A 360 -6.18 -3.43 -15.04
CA LYS A 360 -7.34 -3.97 -15.78
C LYS A 360 -7.22 -3.68 -17.29
N LEU A 361 -6.74 -2.48 -17.64
CA LEU A 361 -6.47 -2.12 -19.05
C LEU A 361 -5.38 -3.00 -19.66
N ALA A 362 -4.26 -3.18 -18.97
CA ALA A 362 -3.15 -4.02 -19.41
C ALA A 362 -3.58 -5.49 -19.60
N ASP A 363 -4.40 -6.02 -18.69
CA ASP A 363 -4.98 -7.37 -18.78
C ASP A 363 -5.87 -7.51 -20.02
N ARG A 364 -6.73 -6.53 -20.29
CA ARG A 364 -7.59 -6.50 -21.50
C ARG A 364 -6.78 -6.48 -22.78
N VAL A 365 -5.75 -5.64 -22.86
CA VAL A 365 -4.85 -5.61 -24.01
C VAL A 365 -4.15 -6.95 -24.20
N SER A 366 -3.65 -7.57 -23.12
CA SER A 366 -3.00 -8.88 -23.18
C SER A 366 -3.93 -9.99 -23.70
N SER A 367 -5.20 -9.96 -23.37
CA SER A 367 -6.16 -10.97 -23.82
C SER A 367 -6.44 -10.94 -25.32
N VAL A 368 -6.32 -9.76 -25.95
CA VAL A 368 -6.48 -9.58 -27.40
C VAL A 368 -5.17 -9.79 -28.15
N PHE A 369 -4.05 -9.46 -27.52
CA PHE A 369 -2.73 -9.46 -28.14
C PHE A 369 -2.31 -10.85 -28.64
N VAL A 370 -2.48 -11.91 -27.85
CA VAL A 370 -2.06 -13.27 -28.20
C VAL A 370 -2.79 -13.83 -29.43
N PRO A 371 -4.14 -13.76 -29.55
CA PRO A 371 -4.84 -14.12 -30.78
C PRO A 371 -4.38 -13.33 -32.00
N VAL A 372 -4.15 -12.02 -31.86
CA VAL A 372 -3.69 -11.15 -32.95
C VAL A 372 -2.31 -11.58 -33.44
N VAL A 373 -1.38 -11.87 -32.54
CA VAL A 373 -0.03 -12.34 -32.88
C VAL A 373 -0.07 -13.67 -33.64
N ILE A 374 -0.88 -14.64 -33.19
CA ILE A 374 -1.03 -15.92 -33.89
C ILE A 374 -1.54 -15.68 -35.33
N THR A 375 -2.50 -14.76 -35.48
CA THR A 375 -3.02 -14.38 -36.81
C THR A 375 -1.94 -13.74 -37.69
N ILE A 376 -1.15 -12.81 -37.11
CA ILE A 376 -0.03 -12.16 -37.86
C ILE A 376 1.01 -13.19 -38.29
N ALA A 377 1.41 -14.12 -37.40
CA ALA A 377 2.36 -15.17 -37.70
C ALA A 377 1.87 -16.06 -38.85
N LEU A 378 0.59 -16.46 -38.83
CA LEU A 378 -0.01 -17.25 -39.89
C LEU A 378 -0.09 -16.49 -41.20
N LEU A 379 -0.52 -15.22 -41.17
CA LEU A 379 -0.57 -14.38 -42.37
C LEU A 379 0.83 -14.15 -42.97
N ALA A 380 1.84 -13.90 -42.14
CA ALA A 380 3.23 -13.75 -42.59
C ALA A 380 3.71 -15.01 -43.28
N ALA A 381 3.50 -16.19 -42.72
CA ALA A 381 3.85 -17.47 -43.35
C ALA A 381 3.16 -17.64 -44.71
N ILE A 382 1.85 -17.37 -44.80
CA ILE A 382 1.08 -17.49 -46.04
C ILE A 382 1.61 -16.49 -47.11
N LEU A 383 1.87 -15.25 -46.72
CA LEU A 383 2.37 -14.22 -47.62
C LEU A 383 3.75 -14.58 -48.22
N TRP A 384 4.66 -15.10 -47.38
CA TRP A 384 5.97 -15.52 -47.86
C TRP A 384 5.91 -16.76 -48.78
N LEU A 385 5.01 -17.72 -48.48
CA LEU A 385 4.75 -18.85 -49.41
C LEU A 385 4.19 -18.38 -50.75
N LEU A 386 3.24 -17.42 -50.73
CA LEU A 386 2.70 -16.82 -51.95
C LEU A 386 3.74 -15.98 -52.74
N ALA A 387 4.72 -15.41 -52.04
CA ALA A 387 5.88 -14.72 -52.64
C ALA A 387 6.93 -15.67 -53.23
N GLY A 388 6.69 -17.01 -53.16
CA GLY A 388 7.55 -18.05 -53.74
C GLY A 388 8.74 -18.44 -52.88
N GLN A 389 8.76 -18.05 -51.60
CA GLN A 389 9.78 -18.52 -50.66
C GLN A 389 9.52 -19.97 -50.20
N SER A 390 10.57 -20.63 -49.71
CA SER A 390 10.45 -22.00 -49.24
C SER A 390 9.57 -22.13 -47.97
N PHE A 391 9.04 -23.33 -47.74
CA PHE A 391 8.28 -23.62 -46.55
C PHE A 391 9.09 -23.39 -45.25
N GLU A 392 10.38 -23.74 -45.30
CA GLU A 392 11.33 -23.55 -44.20
C GLU A 392 11.47 -22.07 -43.83
N PHE A 393 11.62 -21.19 -44.83
CA PHE A 393 11.71 -19.76 -44.61
C PHE A 393 10.40 -19.20 -44.02
N ALA A 394 9.26 -19.54 -44.59
CA ALA A 394 7.96 -19.11 -44.12
C ALA A 394 7.69 -19.60 -42.66
N LEU A 395 8.08 -20.83 -42.33
CA LEU A 395 7.97 -21.38 -41.00
C LEU A 395 8.89 -20.65 -40.00
N SER A 396 10.13 -20.34 -40.40
CA SER A 396 11.08 -19.60 -39.59
C SER A 396 10.55 -18.21 -39.21
N VAL A 397 9.97 -17.50 -40.19
CA VAL A 397 9.33 -16.20 -39.98
C VAL A 397 8.16 -16.33 -39.00
N ALA A 398 7.28 -17.32 -39.21
CA ALA A 398 6.15 -17.52 -38.28
C ALA A 398 6.60 -17.80 -36.85
N ILE A 399 7.60 -18.68 -36.65
CA ILE A 399 8.19 -18.97 -35.34
C ILE A 399 8.79 -17.70 -34.74
N SER A 400 9.55 -16.92 -35.52
CA SER A 400 10.15 -15.66 -35.04
C SER A 400 9.10 -14.67 -34.55
N VAL A 401 8.02 -14.46 -35.31
CA VAL A 401 6.89 -13.62 -34.89
C VAL A 401 6.26 -14.12 -33.61
N LEU A 402 5.99 -15.42 -33.47
CA LEU A 402 5.40 -15.99 -32.26
C LEU A 402 6.28 -15.81 -31.01
N VAL A 403 7.58 -15.97 -31.15
CA VAL A 403 8.55 -15.91 -30.05
C VAL A 403 8.82 -14.47 -29.60
N ILE A 404 9.06 -13.56 -30.55
CA ILE A 404 9.37 -12.15 -30.23
C ILE A 404 8.19 -11.44 -29.56
N SER A 405 6.98 -11.89 -29.85
CA SER A 405 5.73 -11.29 -29.39
C SER A 405 5.33 -11.68 -27.96
N CYS A 406 6.24 -12.22 -27.14
CA CYS A 406 5.89 -12.55 -25.77
C CYS A 406 5.59 -11.29 -24.93
N PRO A 407 4.36 -11.07 -24.42
CA PRO A 407 4.05 -9.93 -23.55
C PRO A 407 4.42 -10.21 -22.08
N CYS A 408 5.56 -10.86 -21.84
CA CYS A 408 5.96 -11.35 -20.51
C CYS A 408 6.09 -10.21 -19.49
N ALA A 409 6.61 -9.06 -19.89
CA ALA A 409 6.80 -7.90 -19.02
C ALA A 409 5.47 -7.20 -18.64
N LEU A 410 4.44 -7.29 -19.49
CA LEU A 410 3.16 -6.59 -19.31
C LEU A 410 2.42 -7.04 -18.05
N GLY A 411 2.39 -8.34 -17.79
CA GLY A 411 1.69 -8.92 -16.65
C GLY A 411 2.31 -8.61 -15.28
N LEU A 412 3.59 -8.18 -15.25
CA LEU A 412 4.32 -7.89 -14.01
C LEU A 412 4.52 -6.40 -13.77
N ALA A 413 4.48 -5.58 -14.81
CA ALA A 413 4.79 -4.16 -14.74
C ALA A 413 4.02 -3.43 -13.65
N THR A 414 2.70 -3.63 -13.61
CA THR A 414 1.81 -2.94 -12.67
C THR A 414 1.83 -3.56 -11.27
N PRO A 415 1.60 -4.88 -11.09
CA PRO A 415 1.50 -5.45 -9.74
C PRO A 415 2.80 -5.32 -8.94
N THR A 416 3.96 -5.49 -9.58
CA THR A 416 5.25 -5.36 -8.89
C THR A 416 5.50 -3.93 -8.42
N ALA A 417 5.19 -2.93 -9.26
CA ALA A 417 5.36 -1.53 -8.89
C ALA A 417 4.43 -1.12 -7.74
N ILE A 418 3.17 -1.58 -7.75
CA ILE A 418 2.21 -1.36 -6.67
C ILE A 418 2.71 -1.97 -5.37
N MET A 419 3.10 -3.25 -5.38
CA MET A 419 3.57 -3.96 -4.20
C MET A 419 4.82 -3.30 -3.59
N VAL A 420 5.79 -2.89 -4.40
CA VAL A 420 6.96 -2.14 -3.91
C VAL A 420 6.57 -0.77 -3.38
N GLY A 421 5.64 -0.09 -4.06
CA GLY A 421 5.15 1.23 -3.65
C GLY A 421 4.42 1.19 -2.32
N THR A 422 3.45 0.29 -2.17
CA THR A 422 2.68 0.12 -0.92
C THR A 422 3.56 -0.34 0.23
N GLY A 423 4.50 -1.29 -0.01
CA GLY A 423 5.45 -1.73 0.99
C GLY A 423 6.39 -0.61 1.47
N ARG A 424 6.88 0.24 0.55
CA ARG A 424 7.68 1.42 0.92
C ARG A 424 6.86 2.49 1.64
N GLY A 425 5.59 2.66 1.27
CA GLY A 425 4.66 3.52 1.97
C GLY A 425 4.48 3.06 3.41
N ALA A 426 4.14 1.80 3.61
CA ALA A 426 3.92 1.20 4.92
C ALA A 426 5.16 1.32 5.84
N ALA A 427 6.37 1.08 5.30
CA ALA A 427 7.62 1.25 6.04
C ALA A 427 7.88 2.71 6.48
N LYS A 428 7.14 3.69 5.96
CA LYS A 428 7.18 5.10 6.35
C LYS A 428 5.94 5.56 7.11
N GLY A 429 5.06 4.63 7.48
CA GLY A 429 3.80 4.95 8.14
C GLY A 429 2.72 5.50 7.20
N ILE A 430 2.85 5.29 5.88
CA ILE A 430 1.84 5.67 4.87
C ILE A 430 1.14 4.40 4.42
N LEU A 431 -0.07 4.15 4.91
CA LEU A 431 -0.86 2.96 4.61
C LEU A 431 -1.85 3.25 3.49
N ILE A 432 -1.73 2.53 2.39
CA ILE A 432 -2.59 2.70 1.20
C ILE A 432 -3.52 1.48 1.15
N LYS A 433 -4.83 1.68 1.14
CA LYS A 433 -5.81 0.60 1.21
C LYS A 433 -6.03 -0.15 -0.10
N SER A 434 -5.78 0.49 -1.23
CA SER A 434 -6.02 -0.14 -2.53
C SER A 434 -5.07 0.35 -3.61
N ALA A 435 -4.84 -0.48 -4.62
CA ALA A 435 -4.10 -0.10 -5.81
C ALA A 435 -4.81 1.02 -6.60
N GLU A 436 -6.14 1.09 -6.50
CA GLU A 436 -6.95 2.14 -7.11
C GLU A 436 -6.69 3.49 -6.43
N ALA A 437 -6.69 3.53 -5.09
CA ALA A 437 -6.31 4.72 -4.32
C ALA A 437 -4.92 5.22 -4.69
N LEU A 438 -3.94 4.30 -4.81
CA LEU A 438 -2.58 4.63 -5.27
C LEU A 438 -2.59 5.23 -6.67
N GLU A 439 -3.39 4.68 -7.61
CA GLU A 439 -3.49 5.21 -8.96
C GLU A 439 -4.19 6.57 -9.00
N ILE A 440 -5.32 6.75 -8.30
CA ILE A 440 -6.06 8.02 -8.32
C ILE A 440 -5.25 9.14 -7.69
N THR A 441 -4.51 8.87 -6.61
CA THR A 441 -3.68 9.86 -5.90
C THR A 441 -2.68 10.58 -6.82
N HIS A 442 -2.15 9.93 -7.88
CA HIS A 442 -1.24 10.61 -8.81
C HIS A 442 -1.90 11.70 -9.65
N SER A 443 -3.21 11.61 -9.83
CA SER A 443 -4.01 12.49 -10.69
C SER A 443 -4.69 13.64 -9.94
N ILE A 444 -4.52 13.71 -8.62
CA ILE A 444 -5.06 14.78 -7.78
C ILE A 444 -4.47 16.13 -8.19
N ASP A 445 -5.34 17.10 -8.38
CA ASP A 445 -5.01 18.49 -8.68
C ASP A 445 -5.38 19.45 -7.53
N THR A 446 -6.29 19.06 -6.65
CA THR A 446 -6.79 19.87 -5.55
C THR A 446 -6.72 19.10 -4.23
N VAL A 447 -6.11 19.69 -3.21
CA VAL A 447 -6.03 19.13 -1.86
C VAL A 447 -6.82 20.00 -0.90
N VAL A 448 -7.82 19.40 -0.28
CA VAL A 448 -8.64 20.03 0.74
C VAL A 448 -8.15 19.58 2.11
N LEU A 449 -7.74 20.52 2.95
CA LEU A 449 -7.21 20.26 4.28
C LEU A 449 -8.24 20.69 5.33
N ASP A 450 -8.57 19.81 6.27
CA ASP A 450 -9.19 20.27 7.49
C ASP A 450 -8.20 21.12 8.31
N LYS A 451 -8.70 22.07 9.08
CA LYS A 451 -7.84 22.88 9.95
C LYS A 451 -7.41 22.10 11.19
N THR A 452 -8.39 21.65 11.98
CA THR A 452 -8.21 21.16 13.36
C THR A 452 -7.60 19.76 13.37
N GLY A 453 -6.49 19.57 14.10
CA GLY A 453 -5.82 18.26 14.14
C GLY A 453 -5.03 17.92 12.87
N THR A 454 -5.28 18.60 11.73
CA THR A 454 -4.61 18.37 10.44
C THR A 454 -3.55 19.44 10.17
N VAL A 455 -3.94 20.70 9.95
CA VAL A 455 -3.02 21.83 9.79
C VAL A 455 -2.49 22.30 11.13
N THR A 456 -3.32 22.24 12.16
CA THR A 456 -3.03 22.62 13.54
C THR A 456 -2.90 21.38 14.45
N GLN A 457 -2.44 21.57 15.69
CA GLN A 457 -2.23 20.48 16.64
C GLN A 457 -3.55 19.86 17.15
N GLY A 458 -4.69 20.55 16.97
CA GLY A 458 -6.00 20.09 17.44
C GLY A 458 -6.20 20.22 18.94
N LYS A 459 -5.21 20.78 19.66
CA LYS A 459 -5.26 21.04 21.09
C LYS A 459 -4.90 22.50 21.32
N PRO A 460 -5.80 23.31 21.92
CA PRO A 460 -5.48 24.68 22.28
C PRO A 460 -4.29 24.72 23.26
N VAL A 461 -3.42 25.70 23.06
CA VAL A 461 -2.33 26.02 23.99
C VAL A 461 -2.39 27.49 24.36
N VAL A 462 -1.97 27.83 25.57
CA VAL A 462 -1.85 29.25 25.98
C VAL A 462 -0.69 29.88 25.21
N THR A 463 -0.99 30.88 24.41
CA THR A 463 -0.02 31.64 23.61
C THR A 463 0.45 32.93 24.27
N ASP A 464 -0.46 33.60 25.00
CA ASP A 464 -0.16 34.86 25.66
C ASP A 464 -0.81 34.90 27.05
N VAL A 465 -0.09 35.45 28.03
CA VAL A 465 -0.59 35.78 29.36
C VAL A 465 -0.30 37.26 29.57
N ILE A 466 -1.34 38.06 29.57
CA ILE A 466 -1.26 39.53 29.66
C ILE A 466 -1.90 39.97 30.97
N ALA A 467 -1.09 40.03 32.01
CA ALA A 467 -1.49 40.56 33.31
C ALA A 467 -1.38 42.09 33.35
N LEU A 468 -2.21 42.72 34.17
CA LEU A 468 -2.19 44.18 34.37
C LEU A 468 -1.72 44.52 35.77
N GLU A 469 -0.81 45.47 35.86
CA GLU A 469 -0.41 46.08 37.13
C GLU A 469 -1.46 47.06 37.64
N ALA A 470 -1.31 47.53 38.90
CA ALA A 470 -2.27 48.46 39.53
C ALA A 470 -2.38 49.83 38.80
N ASP A 471 -1.36 50.20 38.03
CA ASP A 471 -1.33 51.41 37.21
C ASP A 471 -1.92 51.21 35.80
N GLY A 472 -2.44 50.02 35.48
CA GLY A 472 -3.04 49.67 34.18
C GLY A 472 -2.03 49.33 33.08
N LYS A 473 -0.74 49.25 33.38
CA LYS A 473 0.27 48.79 32.41
C LYS A 473 0.35 47.25 32.37
N THR A 474 0.80 46.74 31.24
CA THR A 474 1.06 45.31 31.08
C THR A 474 2.23 44.89 31.95
N ALA A 475 2.00 43.89 32.82
CA ALA A 475 3.00 43.28 33.68
C ALA A 475 3.94 42.37 32.89
N GLY A 476 5.22 42.38 33.21
CA GLY A 476 6.19 41.44 32.61
C GLY A 476 6.02 40.04 33.15
N GLU A 477 6.60 39.05 32.45
CA GLU A 477 6.71 37.67 32.91
C GLU A 477 7.44 37.63 34.26
N ASN A 478 6.96 36.82 35.21
CA ASN A 478 7.49 36.66 36.57
C ASN A 478 7.21 37.85 37.54
N THR A 479 6.33 38.76 37.18
CA THR A 479 5.83 39.78 38.15
C THR A 479 4.78 39.16 39.09
N GLN A 480 4.50 39.83 40.21
CA GLN A 480 3.46 39.37 41.13
C GLN A 480 2.08 39.32 40.43
N ALA A 481 1.75 40.33 39.60
CA ALA A 481 0.48 40.39 38.85
C ALA A 481 0.35 39.22 37.86
N TYR A 482 1.42 38.82 37.18
CA TYR A 482 1.45 37.65 36.30
C TYR A 482 1.19 36.36 37.06
N THR A 483 1.85 36.20 38.20
CA THR A 483 1.69 35.00 39.08
C THR A 483 0.27 34.91 39.63
N GLU A 484 -0.29 36.05 40.13
CA GLU A 484 -1.66 36.13 40.65
C GLU A 484 -2.70 35.79 39.56
N LEU A 485 -2.54 36.27 38.34
CA LEU A 485 -3.42 35.96 37.20
C LEU A 485 -3.39 34.45 36.92
N LEU A 486 -2.19 33.84 36.84
CA LEU A 486 -2.06 32.39 36.57
C LEU A 486 -2.62 31.53 37.69
N GLN A 487 -2.41 31.92 38.96
CA GLN A 487 -2.97 31.18 40.12
C GLN A 487 -4.50 31.22 40.14
N LEU A 488 -5.09 32.40 39.86
CA LEU A 488 -6.52 32.57 39.73
C LEU A 488 -7.08 31.72 38.59
N ALA A 489 -6.47 31.80 37.40
CA ALA A 489 -6.87 31.06 36.22
C ALA A 489 -6.77 29.54 36.44
N PHE A 490 -5.66 29.07 37.01
CA PHE A 490 -5.46 27.69 37.39
C PHE A 490 -6.55 27.17 38.32
N SER A 491 -6.89 27.95 39.38
CA SER A 491 -7.84 27.54 40.39
C SER A 491 -9.26 27.41 39.83
N LEU A 492 -9.69 28.39 39.01
CA LEU A 492 -11.01 28.38 38.39
C LEU A 492 -11.13 27.30 37.31
N GLU A 493 -10.15 27.23 36.38
CA GLU A 493 -10.23 26.39 35.21
C GLU A 493 -9.96 24.90 35.50
N LYS A 494 -9.30 24.59 36.63
CA LYS A 494 -9.10 23.18 37.04
C LYS A 494 -10.42 22.44 37.27
N MET A 495 -11.51 23.15 37.52
CA MET A 495 -12.85 22.60 37.73
C MET A 495 -13.66 22.49 36.41
N SER A 496 -13.13 23.02 35.31
CA SER A 496 -13.80 23.04 34.01
C SER A 496 -13.28 21.90 33.12
N SER A 497 -14.17 21.27 32.40
CA SER A 497 -13.82 20.26 31.35
C SER A 497 -13.65 20.87 29.94
N HIS A 498 -13.64 22.20 29.83
CA HIS A 498 -13.52 22.85 28.53
C HIS A 498 -12.08 22.75 27.98
N PRO A 499 -11.85 22.52 26.68
CA PRO A 499 -10.50 22.38 26.10
C PRO A 499 -9.58 23.60 26.35
N LEU A 500 -10.13 24.81 26.41
CA LEU A 500 -9.37 26.01 26.77
C LEU A 500 -8.92 26.00 28.24
N ALA A 501 -9.73 25.42 29.14
CA ALA A 501 -9.39 25.27 30.53
C ALA A 501 -8.17 24.33 30.71
N GLU A 502 -8.16 23.20 29.99
CA GLU A 502 -7.02 22.26 30.00
C GLU A 502 -5.71 22.95 29.57
N ALA A 503 -5.76 23.82 28.53
CA ALA A 503 -4.61 24.59 28.09
C ALA A 503 -4.07 25.53 29.17
N ILE A 504 -4.97 26.20 29.90
CA ILE A 504 -4.62 27.09 31.00
C ILE A 504 -4.03 26.35 32.18
N VAL A 505 -4.64 25.22 32.55
CA VAL A 505 -4.17 24.34 33.62
C VAL A 505 -2.74 23.86 33.32
N LYS A 506 -2.48 23.34 32.13
CA LYS A 506 -1.13 22.89 31.70
C LYS A 506 -0.09 24.02 31.76
N LYS A 507 -0.46 25.22 31.30
CA LYS A 507 0.44 26.38 31.37
C LYS A 507 0.75 26.78 32.81
N ALA A 508 -0.27 26.78 33.66
CA ALA A 508 -0.12 27.15 35.08
C ALA A 508 0.73 26.12 35.84
N GLU A 509 0.55 24.82 35.59
CA GLU A 509 1.38 23.74 36.15
C GLU A 509 2.84 23.84 35.69
N ALA A 510 3.07 24.11 34.41
CA ALA A 510 4.43 24.36 33.88
C ALA A 510 5.13 25.56 34.54
N CYS A 511 4.34 26.57 34.97
CA CYS A 511 4.85 27.73 35.69
C CYS A 511 4.83 27.52 37.22
N SER A 512 4.52 26.32 37.72
CA SER A 512 4.41 25.97 39.17
C SER A 512 3.46 26.92 39.94
N ALA A 513 2.35 27.30 39.29
CA ALA A 513 1.34 28.15 39.93
C ALA A 513 0.64 27.39 41.09
N ALA A 514 0.46 28.03 42.23
CA ALA A 514 -0.17 27.45 43.36
C ALA A 514 -1.71 27.39 43.17
N PHE A 515 -2.31 26.23 43.45
CA PHE A 515 -3.77 26.09 43.50
C PHE A 515 -4.35 26.74 44.74
N ARG A 516 -5.49 27.47 44.59
CA ARG A 516 -6.29 28.03 45.67
C ARG A 516 -7.66 27.39 45.67
N GLU A 517 -8.20 27.14 46.87
CA GLU A 517 -9.53 26.53 47.01
C GLU A 517 -10.62 27.45 46.44
N VAL A 518 -11.53 26.88 45.62
CA VAL A 518 -12.64 27.57 44.99
C VAL A 518 -13.94 27.13 45.65
N SER A 519 -14.71 28.07 46.17
CA SER A 519 -16.11 27.84 46.61
C SER A 519 -17.08 28.52 45.65
N ASP A 520 -18.37 28.15 45.73
CA ASP A 520 -19.47 28.75 44.93
C ASP A 520 -19.19 28.72 43.44
N TYR A 521 -18.60 27.59 42.91
CA TYR A 521 -18.31 27.46 41.51
C TYR A 521 -19.59 27.40 40.66
N GLU A 522 -19.70 28.23 39.68
CA GLU A 522 -20.85 28.34 38.76
C GLU A 522 -20.40 28.43 37.33
N MET A 523 -20.98 27.61 36.46
CA MET A 523 -20.81 27.71 35.03
C MET A 523 -21.92 28.59 34.45
N ILE A 524 -21.54 29.63 33.70
CA ILE A 524 -22.45 30.58 33.05
C ILE A 524 -22.48 30.25 31.55
N PRO A 525 -23.55 29.60 31.06
CA PRO A 525 -23.61 29.13 29.69
C PRO A 525 -23.31 30.21 28.66
N GLY A 526 -22.36 29.92 27.73
CA GLY A 526 -21.95 30.81 26.66
C GLY A 526 -21.18 32.07 27.09
N GLN A 527 -20.80 32.20 28.37
CA GLN A 527 -20.07 33.35 28.88
C GLN A 527 -18.78 32.99 29.60
N GLY A 528 -18.76 31.90 30.41
CA GLY A 528 -17.59 31.50 31.16
C GLY A 528 -17.95 30.89 32.51
N ILE A 529 -17.08 31.05 33.50
CA ILE A 529 -17.20 30.49 34.85
C ILE A 529 -17.02 31.57 35.91
N ALA A 530 -17.63 31.37 37.04
CA ALA A 530 -17.50 32.18 38.25
C ALA A 530 -17.20 31.32 39.46
N GLY A 531 -16.56 31.87 40.48
CA GLY A 531 -16.30 31.19 41.74
C GLY A 531 -15.82 32.17 42.78
N THR A 532 -15.68 31.75 44.02
CA THR A 532 -15.18 32.57 45.13
C THR A 532 -13.82 32.02 45.58
N ILE A 533 -12.78 32.87 45.53
CA ILE A 533 -11.43 32.56 46.02
C ILE A 533 -11.04 33.65 47.04
N ASP A 534 -10.56 33.27 48.20
CA ASP A 534 -10.16 34.15 49.29
C ASP A 534 -11.27 35.19 49.67
N LYS A 535 -12.54 34.73 49.67
CA LYS A 535 -13.74 35.57 49.90
C LYS A 535 -14.02 36.63 48.84
N ALA A 536 -13.31 36.64 47.75
CA ALA A 536 -13.54 37.56 46.61
C ALA A 536 -14.18 36.78 45.44
N ARG A 537 -15.21 37.35 44.81
CA ARG A 537 -15.82 36.76 43.61
C ARG A 537 -14.86 36.88 42.43
N CYS A 538 -14.61 35.76 41.80
CA CYS A 538 -13.71 35.62 40.67
C CYS A 538 -14.49 35.24 39.39
N LEU A 539 -14.10 35.76 38.26
CA LEU A 539 -14.72 35.53 36.94
C LEU A 539 -13.64 35.15 35.95
N ALA A 540 -13.92 34.13 35.13
CA ALA A 540 -13.12 33.74 33.98
C ALA A 540 -14.04 33.50 32.78
N GLY A 541 -13.81 34.16 31.64
CA GLY A 541 -14.67 33.99 30.48
C GLY A 541 -14.50 35.04 29.38
N ASN A 542 -15.53 35.17 28.56
CA ASN A 542 -15.51 36.09 27.43
C ASN A 542 -15.83 37.55 27.84
N ARG A 543 -15.70 38.46 26.88
CA ARG A 543 -15.99 39.88 27.08
C ARG A 543 -17.40 40.15 27.65
N LYS A 544 -18.42 39.37 27.16
CA LYS A 544 -19.81 39.52 27.62
C LYS A 544 -19.96 39.22 29.12
N LEU A 545 -19.23 38.28 29.66
CA LEU A 545 -19.22 38.00 31.08
C LEU A 545 -18.75 39.21 31.89
N MET A 546 -17.68 39.85 31.44
CA MET A 546 -17.13 41.05 32.10
C MET A 546 -18.11 42.23 32.06
N GLU A 547 -18.70 42.50 30.90
CA GLU A 547 -19.70 43.58 30.71
C GLU A 547 -20.96 43.32 31.55
N THR A 548 -21.46 42.08 31.62
CA THR A 548 -22.63 41.74 32.44
C THR A 548 -22.37 41.97 33.94
N ASN A 549 -21.15 41.73 34.39
CA ASN A 549 -20.74 41.95 35.79
C ASN A 549 -20.15 43.37 36.02
N ARG A 550 -20.26 44.29 35.05
CA ARG A 550 -19.79 45.69 35.12
C ARG A 550 -18.31 45.81 35.44
N ILE A 551 -17.48 44.89 34.93
CA ILE A 551 -16.03 44.96 35.04
C ILE A 551 -15.52 45.89 33.92
N ASP A 552 -14.74 46.90 34.30
CA ASP A 552 -14.12 47.78 33.33
C ASP A 552 -12.94 47.10 32.63
N ILE A 553 -13.12 46.81 31.34
CA ILE A 553 -12.12 46.19 30.45
C ILE A 553 -11.60 47.18 29.38
N SER A 554 -11.81 48.49 29.55
CA SER A 554 -11.41 49.50 28.58
C SER A 554 -9.91 49.46 28.25
N VAL A 555 -9.08 49.09 29.23
CA VAL A 555 -7.62 48.91 29.06
C VAL A 555 -7.29 47.78 28.07
N ALA A 556 -8.18 46.81 27.91
CA ALA A 556 -8.01 45.67 26.98
C ALA A 556 -8.75 45.86 25.64
N ALA A 557 -9.38 47.00 25.37
CA ALA A 557 -10.25 47.20 24.20
C ALA A 557 -9.55 46.90 22.84
N GLY A 558 -8.30 47.36 22.65
CA GLY A 558 -7.52 47.10 21.42
C GLY A 558 -6.86 45.75 21.37
N LEU A 559 -6.79 45.05 22.52
CA LEU A 559 -6.12 43.77 22.65
C LEU A 559 -6.96 42.63 22.04
N GLN A 560 -8.29 42.72 22.19
CA GLN A 560 -9.21 41.74 21.61
C GLN A 560 -9.09 41.66 20.09
N GLU A 561 -9.08 42.82 19.41
CA GLU A 561 -8.97 42.89 17.96
C GLU A 561 -7.63 42.34 17.48
N LYS A 562 -6.55 42.71 18.15
CA LYS A 562 -5.20 42.23 17.85
C LYS A 562 -5.10 40.69 18.00
N LEU A 563 -5.56 40.14 19.13
CA LEU A 563 -5.53 38.71 19.38
C LEU A 563 -6.44 37.91 18.40
N ALA A 564 -7.61 38.47 18.07
CA ALA A 564 -8.50 37.90 17.08
C ALA A 564 -7.89 37.89 15.66
N ASP A 565 -7.19 38.95 15.26
CA ASP A 565 -6.47 39.04 13.99
C ASP A 565 -5.27 38.09 13.93
N GLU A 566 -4.74 37.68 15.08
CA GLU A 566 -3.72 36.61 15.21
C GLU A 566 -4.32 35.21 15.32
N GLY A 567 -5.65 35.04 15.27
CA GLY A 567 -6.35 33.74 15.38
C GLY A 567 -6.42 33.18 16.80
N LYS A 568 -6.24 34.05 17.83
CA LYS A 568 -6.22 33.67 19.23
C LYS A 568 -7.55 33.97 19.92
N THR A 569 -7.94 33.12 20.88
CA THR A 569 -9.16 33.31 21.69
C THR A 569 -8.79 33.91 23.04
N PRO A 570 -9.18 35.17 23.31
CA PRO A 570 -8.93 35.81 24.60
C PRO A 570 -9.93 35.37 25.65
N LEU A 571 -9.45 35.01 26.82
CA LEU A 571 -10.20 34.76 28.04
C LEU A 571 -9.85 35.82 29.05
N TYR A 572 -10.87 36.48 29.62
CA TYR A 572 -10.76 37.62 30.54
C TYR A 572 -10.90 37.11 31.97
N PHE A 573 -10.08 37.67 32.87
CA PHE A 573 -10.06 37.29 34.27
C PHE A 573 -10.24 38.53 35.17
N ALA A 574 -11.10 38.37 36.18
CA ALA A 574 -11.37 39.44 37.14
C ALA A 574 -11.56 38.84 38.57
N GLN A 575 -11.18 39.61 39.58
CA GLN A 575 -11.35 39.27 41.02
C GLN A 575 -11.83 40.49 41.81
N GLY A 576 -12.87 40.33 42.63
CA GLY A 576 -13.37 41.38 43.52
C GLY A 576 -13.85 42.65 42.79
N GLY A 577 -14.34 42.51 41.55
CA GLY A 577 -14.76 43.64 40.73
C GLY A 577 -13.62 44.33 39.93
N LYS A 578 -12.36 43.85 40.08
CA LYS A 578 -11.19 44.40 39.40
C LYS A 578 -10.76 43.48 38.25
N PHE A 579 -10.52 44.01 37.07
CA PHE A 579 -9.96 43.31 35.95
C PHE A 579 -8.46 43.03 36.17
N LEU A 580 -8.04 41.79 36.02
CA LEU A 580 -6.65 41.34 36.25
C LEU A 580 -5.85 41.15 34.95
N GLY A 581 -6.52 40.74 33.88
CA GLY A 581 -5.81 40.48 32.64
C GLY A 581 -6.52 39.55 31.69
N VAL A 582 -5.81 39.18 30.64
CA VAL A 582 -6.26 38.29 29.57
C VAL A 582 -5.27 37.13 29.42
N ILE A 583 -5.78 35.92 29.29
CA ILE A 583 -5.02 34.78 28.82
C ILE A 583 -5.55 34.40 27.44
N ALA A 584 -4.70 34.40 26.43
CA ALA A 584 -5.07 33.99 25.08
C ALA A 584 -4.63 32.57 24.82
N ALA A 585 -5.52 31.78 24.21
CA ALA A 585 -5.22 30.45 23.77
C ALA A 585 -5.56 30.28 22.28
N ALA A 586 -4.80 29.48 21.58
CA ALA A 586 -5.02 29.17 20.19
C ALA A 586 -4.67 27.72 19.88
N ASP A 587 -5.30 27.18 18.84
CA ASP A 587 -4.87 25.93 18.22
C ASP A 587 -3.71 26.25 17.26
N VAL A 588 -2.51 25.85 17.65
CA VAL A 588 -1.26 26.25 16.99
C VAL A 588 -1.01 25.43 15.75
N VAL A 589 -0.55 26.07 14.68
CA VAL A 589 -0.10 25.41 13.45
C VAL A 589 1.04 24.44 13.75
N LYS A 590 0.96 23.20 13.22
CA LYS A 590 2.06 22.23 13.34
C LYS A 590 3.32 22.76 12.67
N PRO A 591 4.52 22.49 13.20
CA PRO A 591 5.77 23.01 12.67
C PRO A 591 6.01 22.71 11.19
N THR A 592 5.58 21.52 10.74
CA THR A 592 5.78 21.03 9.38
C THR A 592 4.69 21.45 8.39
N SER A 593 3.53 21.99 8.85
CA SER A 593 2.37 22.27 7.99
C SER A 593 2.69 23.27 6.87
N ARG A 594 3.45 24.32 7.18
CA ARG A 594 3.83 25.33 6.16
C ARG A 594 4.68 24.71 5.04
N GLU A 595 5.66 23.89 5.40
CA GLU A 595 6.54 23.20 4.43
C GLU A 595 5.76 22.17 3.62
N ALA A 596 4.87 21.40 4.25
CA ALA A 596 4.03 20.43 3.59
C ALA A 596 3.11 21.09 2.54
N ILE A 597 2.47 22.20 2.90
CA ILE A 597 1.60 22.97 2.01
C ILE A 597 2.40 23.54 0.83
N ALA A 598 3.57 24.14 1.09
CA ALA A 598 4.45 24.61 0.03
C ALA A 598 4.83 23.50 -0.94
N ARG A 599 5.18 22.32 -0.42
CA ARG A 599 5.53 21.15 -1.23
C ARG A 599 4.36 20.63 -2.08
N LEU A 600 3.13 20.63 -1.55
CA LEU A 600 1.93 20.30 -2.32
C LEU A 600 1.72 21.30 -3.47
N GLN A 601 1.88 22.59 -3.19
CA GLN A 601 1.78 23.67 -4.20
C GLN A 601 2.89 23.58 -5.27
N GLU A 602 4.13 23.27 -4.89
CA GLU A 602 5.24 23.01 -5.82
C GLU A 602 4.97 21.81 -6.74
N MET A 603 4.23 20.84 -6.27
CA MET A 603 3.76 19.71 -7.08
C MET A 603 2.62 20.07 -8.03
N GLY A 604 2.18 21.36 -8.07
CA GLY A 604 1.15 21.87 -8.96
C GLY A 604 -0.27 21.62 -8.48
N MET A 605 -0.48 21.43 -7.16
CA MET A 605 -1.81 21.23 -6.59
C MET A 605 -2.35 22.52 -5.99
N ASP A 606 -3.65 22.74 -6.15
CA ASP A 606 -4.36 23.78 -5.42
C ASP A 606 -4.65 23.29 -4.00
N VAL A 607 -4.25 24.09 -3.00
CA VAL A 607 -4.46 23.74 -1.59
C VAL A 607 -5.52 24.67 -1.01
N ILE A 608 -6.60 24.06 -0.50
CA ILE A 608 -7.76 24.72 0.10
C ILE A 608 -7.88 24.29 1.55
N MET A 609 -8.08 25.20 2.48
CA MET A 609 -8.35 24.87 3.88
C MET A 609 -9.85 25.01 4.17
N LEU A 610 -10.43 23.98 4.79
CA LEU A 610 -11.79 24.01 5.35
C LEU A 610 -11.72 24.19 6.87
N THR A 611 -12.58 25.00 7.43
CA THR A 611 -12.69 25.18 8.88
C THR A 611 -14.07 25.61 9.32
N GLY A 612 -14.50 25.17 10.51
CA GLY A 612 -15.67 25.70 11.19
C GLY A 612 -15.43 27.02 11.90
N ASP A 613 -14.18 27.50 11.96
CA ASP A 613 -13.86 28.79 12.55
C ASP A 613 -14.43 29.94 11.71
N ASN A 614 -14.57 31.11 12.37
CA ASN A 614 -14.96 32.31 11.68
C ASN A 614 -13.89 32.78 10.67
N ALA A 615 -14.31 33.61 9.71
CA ALA A 615 -13.48 34.07 8.61
C ALA A 615 -12.18 34.78 9.06
N ARG A 616 -12.18 35.44 10.22
CA ARG A 616 -11.02 36.17 10.76
C ARG A 616 -9.91 35.21 11.22
N THR A 617 -10.25 34.25 12.03
CA THR A 617 -9.32 33.17 12.47
C THR A 617 -8.80 32.34 11.28
N ALA A 618 -9.68 32.01 10.36
CA ALA A 618 -9.33 31.29 9.16
C ALA A 618 -8.31 32.06 8.28
N GLU A 619 -8.49 33.34 8.11
CA GLU A 619 -7.57 34.20 7.33
C GLU A 619 -6.21 34.37 8.03
N ALA A 620 -6.18 34.41 9.37
CA ALA A 620 -4.94 34.44 10.13
C ALA A 620 -4.10 33.17 9.90
N ILE A 621 -4.70 31.96 10.02
CA ILE A 621 -4.03 30.69 9.77
C ILE A 621 -3.59 30.57 8.30
N LYS A 622 -4.46 30.96 7.36
CA LYS A 622 -4.16 30.99 5.92
C LYS A 622 -2.85 31.74 5.63
N LYS A 623 -2.67 32.92 6.21
CA LYS A 623 -1.44 33.71 6.06
C LYS A 623 -0.21 33.05 6.67
N GLN A 624 -0.36 32.42 7.84
CA GLN A 624 0.74 31.72 8.52
C GLN A 624 1.28 30.56 7.70
N VAL A 625 0.38 29.77 7.07
CA VAL A 625 0.76 28.54 6.33
C VAL A 625 0.94 28.76 4.83
N GLY A 626 0.58 29.93 4.29
CA GLY A 626 0.77 30.26 2.87
C GLY A 626 -0.26 29.63 1.92
N ILE A 627 -1.46 29.30 2.41
CA ILE A 627 -2.58 28.82 1.58
C ILE A 627 -3.22 30.01 0.85
N LYS A 628 -3.70 29.79 -0.37
CA LYS A 628 -4.37 30.83 -1.18
C LYS A 628 -5.86 30.93 -0.90
N THR A 629 -6.51 29.81 -0.67
CA THR A 629 -7.97 29.71 -0.53
C THR A 629 -8.35 29.10 0.80
N VAL A 630 -9.28 29.74 1.52
CA VAL A 630 -9.87 29.19 2.75
C VAL A 630 -11.39 29.30 2.65
N ILE A 631 -12.09 28.30 3.15
CA ILE A 631 -13.55 28.27 3.30
C ILE A 631 -13.83 28.17 4.81
N ALA A 632 -14.32 29.26 5.37
CA ALA A 632 -14.62 29.40 6.80
C ALA A 632 -16.10 29.15 7.09
N ASP A 633 -16.47 29.10 8.37
CA ASP A 633 -17.83 28.91 8.86
C ASP A 633 -18.53 27.65 8.31
N VAL A 634 -17.79 26.55 8.08
CA VAL A 634 -18.28 25.29 7.52
C VAL A 634 -18.70 24.35 8.65
N LEU A 635 -19.98 23.98 8.68
CA LEU A 635 -20.44 22.96 9.63
C LEU A 635 -19.91 21.55 9.24
N PRO A 636 -19.73 20.65 10.19
CA PRO A 636 -19.21 19.29 9.90
C PRO A 636 -19.99 18.58 8.79
N GLN A 637 -21.31 18.68 8.79
CA GLN A 637 -22.19 18.07 7.79
C GLN A 637 -22.05 18.68 6.39
N ASP A 638 -21.58 19.95 6.28
CA ASP A 638 -21.46 20.65 5.01
C ASP A 638 -20.10 20.44 4.33
N LYS A 639 -19.13 19.83 5.03
CA LYS A 639 -17.80 19.56 4.47
C LYS A 639 -17.87 18.65 3.24
N GLU A 640 -18.72 17.63 3.27
CA GLU A 640 -18.96 16.74 2.12
C GLU A 640 -19.45 17.53 0.90
N GLU A 641 -20.42 18.44 1.09
CA GLU A 641 -20.96 19.25 0.01
C GLU A 641 -19.90 20.16 -0.63
N LYS A 642 -18.95 20.69 0.16
CA LYS A 642 -17.87 21.51 -0.39
C LYS A 642 -16.94 20.69 -1.27
N VAL A 643 -16.59 19.45 -0.84
CA VAL A 643 -15.79 18.51 -1.64
C VAL A 643 -16.55 18.16 -2.93
N ARG A 644 -17.84 17.82 -2.85
CA ARG A 644 -18.67 17.50 -4.00
C ARG A 644 -18.72 18.64 -5.03
N ARG A 645 -18.89 19.88 -4.57
CA ARG A 645 -18.90 21.06 -5.47
C ARG A 645 -17.59 21.24 -6.22
N LEU A 646 -16.44 20.99 -5.60
CA LEU A 646 -15.14 21.03 -6.27
C LEU A 646 -15.04 19.92 -7.35
N GLN A 647 -15.54 18.73 -7.05
CA GLN A 647 -15.58 17.63 -8.01
C GLN A 647 -16.52 17.94 -9.20
N GLU A 648 -17.67 18.57 -8.96
CA GLU A 648 -18.60 19.03 -10.00
C GLU A 648 -18.00 20.10 -10.93
N GLN A 649 -17.03 20.86 -10.42
CA GLN A 649 -16.23 21.82 -11.22
C GLN A 649 -15.12 21.14 -12.06
N GLY A 650 -14.98 19.82 -11.94
CA GLY A 650 -14.03 19.03 -12.69
C GLY A 650 -12.69 18.78 -11.99
N HIS A 651 -12.56 19.20 -10.72
CA HIS A 651 -11.35 18.95 -9.92
C HIS A 651 -11.27 17.49 -9.45
N LYS A 652 -10.04 16.99 -9.38
CA LYS A 652 -9.71 15.74 -8.70
C LYS A 652 -9.25 16.04 -7.28
N VAL A 653 -10.09 15.71 -6.32
CA VAL A 653 -9.98 16.21 -4.94
C VAL A 653 -9.43 15.13 -4.01
N ALA A 654 -8.35 15.46 -3.28
CA ALA A 654 -7.98 14.74 -2.06
C ALA A 654 -8.49 15.50 -0.84
N MET A 655 -9.16 14.83 0.09
CA MET A 655 -9.52 15.37 1.40
C MET A 655 -8.55 14.84 2.45
N VAL A 656 -7.96 15.72 3.26
CA VAL A 656 -7.09 15.36 4.39
C VAL A 656 -7.73 15.81 5.68
N GLY A 657 -7.94 14.88 6.62
CA GLY A 657 -8.60 15.16 7.90
C GLY A 657 -8.25 14.12 8.97
N ASP A 658 -8.72 14.32 10.21
CA ASP A 658 -8.49 13.41 11.34
C ASP A 658 -9.46 12.20 11.38
N GLY A 659 -10.50 12.21 10.56
CA GLY A 659 -11.45 11.13 10.33
C GLY A 659 -12.68 11.12 11.22
N ILE A 660 -12.69 11.75 12.38
CA ILE A 660 -13.85 11.69 13.29
C ILE A 660 -15.01 12.56 12.76
N ASN A 661 -14.71 13.81 12.48
CA ASN A 661 -15.69 14.78 11.97
C ASN A 661 -15.71 14.87 10.44
N ASP A 662 -14.69 14.34 9.79
CA ASP A 662 -14.45 14.48 8.35
C ASP A 662 -14.81 13.20 7.57
N ALA A 663 -15.23 12.13 8.23
CA ALA A 663 -15.50 10.84 7.61
C ALA A 663 -16.39 10.93 6.36
N PRO A 664 -17.49 11.69 6.32
CA PRO A 664 -18.29 11.86 5.11
C PRO A 664 -17.54 12.56 3.98
N ALA A 665 -16.71 13.55 4.29
CA ALA A 665 -15.91 14.29 3.31
C ALA A 665 -14.72 13.47 2.80
N LEU A 666 -14.08 12.66 3.66
CA LEU A 666 -13.04 11.71 3.30
C LEU A 666 -13.58 10.65 2.34
N ALA A 667 -14.73 10.04 2.67
CA ALA A 667 -15.36 9.03 1.83
C ALA A 667 -15.89 9.61 0.49
N ARG A 668 -16.22 10.91 0.45
CA ARG A 668 -16.72 11.58 -0.77
C ARG A 668 -15.60 11.95 -1.73
N ALA A 669 -14.43 12.31 -1.24
CA ALA A 669 -13.31 12.75 -2.06
C ALA A 669 -12.88 11.66 -3.07
N ASP A 670 -12.16 12.06 -4.14
CA ASP A 670 -11.55 11.08 -5.04
C ASP A 670 -10.49 10.24 -4.29
N VAL A 671 -9.85 10.85 -3.28
CA VAL A 671 -8.95 10.16 -2.33
C VAL A 671 -9.13 10.78 -0.94
N GLY A 672 -9.58 9.98 0.02
CA GLY A 672 -9.57 10.35 1.44
C GLY A 672 -8.23 10.01 2.08
N ILE A 673 -7.62 10.95 2.79
CA ILE A 673 -6.35 10.78 3.52
C ILE A 673 -6.61 11.08 5.00
N ALA A 674 -6.60 10.05 5.84
CA ALA A 674 -6.70 10.22 7.29
C ALA A 674 -5.32 10.46 7.89
N ILE A 675 -5.21 11.45 8.81
CA ILE A 675 -3.96 11.83 9.47
C ILE A 675 -4.02 11.50 10.96
N GLY A 676 -2.97 10.82 11.49
CA GLY A 676 -2.92 10.40 12.89
C GLY A 676 -3.87 9.25 13.16
N ALA A 677 -3.50 8.02 12.83
CA ALA A 677 -4.33 6.82 12.88
C ALA A 677 -4.74 6.38 14.30
N GLY A 678 -5.40 7.27 15.04
CA GLY A 678 -5.88 6.99 16.40
C GLY A 678 -7.29 6.41 16.50
N THR A 679 -8.09 6.38 15.40
CA THR A 679 -9.49 5.95 15.46
C THR A 679 -9.82 4.98 14.34
N ASP A 680 -10.59 3.93 14.70
CA ASP A 680 -11.08 2.95 13.71
C ASP A 680 -11.92 3.62 12.61
N VAL A 681 -12.67 4.70 12.96
CA VAL A 681 -13.49 5.48 12.01
C VAL A 681 -12.62 6.13 10.92
N ALA A 682 -11.45 6.68 11.28
CA ALA A 682 -10.52 7.27 10.32
C ALA A 682 -9.97 6.19 9.37
N ILE A 683 -9.61 5.03 9.95
CA ILE A 683 -9.11 3.89 9.18
C ILE A 683 -10.19 3.39 8.21
N GLU A 684 -11.46 3.33 8.60
CA GLU A 684 -12.54 2.85 7.72
C GLU A 684 -12.87 3.82 6.58
N SER A 685 -12.86 5.11 6.85
CA SER A 685 -13.39 6.14 5.92
C SER A 685 -12.39 6.63 4.87
N ALA A 686 -11.08 6.47 5.11
CA ALA A 686 -10.05 7.00 4.22
C ALA A 686 -9.46 5.91 3.29
N ASP A 687 -8.92 6.32 2.15
CA ASP A 687 -8.19 5.48 1.19
C ASP A 687 -6.71 5.36 1.55
N ILE A 688 -6.16 6.38 2.18
CA ILE A 688 -4.78 6.44 2.68
C ILE A 688 -4.83 6.83 4.15
N VAL A 689 -4.09 6.09 4.98
CA VAL A 689 -3.97 6.35 6.41
C VAL A 689 -2.52 6.70 6.74
N LEU A 690 -2.32 7.87 7.33
CA LEU A 690 -1.03 8.34 7.80
C LEU A 690 -0.90 8.03 9.29
N MET A 691 0.07 7.19 9.64
CA MET A 691 0.28 6.78 11.03
C MET A 691 0.73 7.93 11.93
N LYS A 692 1.47 8.87 11.34
CA LYS A 692 1.89 10.09 12.02
C LYS A 692 0.85 11.19 11.86
N SER A 693 0.82 12.07 12.84
CA SER A 693 0.03 13.30 12.76
C SER A 693 0.82 14.42 12.05
N ASP A 694 1.48 14.11 10.92
CA ASP A 694 2.31 15.05 10.14
C ASP A 694 1.78 15.22 8.72
N LEU A 695 1.46 16.45 8.35
CA LEU A 695 0.95 16.79 7.01
C LEU A 695 2.00 16.55 5.90
N MET A 696 3.29 16.51 6.23
CA MET A 696 4.35 16.18 5.27
C MET A 696 4.20 14.76 4.70
N ASP A 697 3.61 13.85 5.47
CA ASP A 697 3.34 12.49 4.99
C ASP A 697 2.25 12.45 3.92
N ALA A 698 1.29 13.39 3.92
CA ALA A 698 0.33 13.54 2.83
C ALA A 698 1.03 13.96 1.52
N ALA A 699 1.96 14.92 1.57
CA ALA A 699 2.78 15.30 0.42
C ALA A 699 3.67 14.13 -0.05
N SER A 700 4.19 13.35 0.89
CA SER A 700 4.99 12.15 0.61
C SER A 700 4.16 11.04 -0.05
N ALA A 701 2.89 10.86 0.35
CA ALA A 701 1.96 9.90 -0.26
C ALA A 701 1.68 10.24 -1.73
N VAL A 702 1.42 11.51 -2.04
CA VAL A 702 1.24 11.97 -3.43
C VAL A 702 2.52 11.79 -4.25
N SER A 703 3.69 12.13 -3.69
CA SER A 703 4.98 11.94 -4.35
C SER A 703 5.27 10.46 -4.65
N LEU A 704 4.98 9.57 -3.70
CA LEU A 704 5.10 8.12 -3.84
C LEU A 704 4.20 7.60 -4.96
N SER A 705 2.92 8.00 -4.96
CA SER A 705 1.96 7.63 -6.00
C SER A 705 2.45 8.06 -7.40
N ARG A 706 2.88 9.31 -7.56
CA ARG A 706 3.44 9.82 -8.83
C ARG A 706 4.66 9.04 -9.29
N ALA A 707 5.55 8.65 -8.38
CA ALA A 707 6.73 7.86 -8.69
C ALA A 707 6.36 6.44 -9.14
N VAL A 708 5.42 5.79 -8.44
CA VAL A 708 4.93 4.46 -8.80
C VAL A 708 4.26 4.48 -10.17
N MET A 709 3.36 5.45 -10.42
CA MET A 709 2.65 5.57 -11.69
C MET A 709 3.57 5.89 -12.86
N ARG A 710 4.62 6.69 -12.64
CA ARG A 710 5.66 6.93 -13.65
C ARG A 710 6.40 5.64 -13.99
N ASN A 711 6.76 4.85 -12.99
CA ASN A 711 7.42 3.56 -13.19
C ASN A 711 6.51 2.59 -13.97
N ILE A 712 5.22 2.49 -13.60
CA ILE A 712 4.25 1.65 -14.32
C ILE A 712 4.16 2.08 -15.81
N LYS A 713 3.98 3.38 -16.06
CA LYS A 713 3.89 3.91 -17.45
C LYS A 713 5.15 3.63 -18.25
N GLN A 714 6.34 3.77 -17.67
CA GLN A 714 7.61 3.43 -18.31
C GLN A 714 7.72 1.93 -18.62
N ASN A 715 7.38 1.08 -17.66
CA ASN A 715 7.41 -0.37 -17.86
C ASN A 715 6.44 -0.82 -18.97
N LEU A 716 5.22 -0.28 -18.98
CA LEU A 716 4.24 -0.55 -20.03
C LEU A 716 4.71 -0.06 -21.40
N PHE A 717 5.28 1.15 -21.48
CA PHE A 717 5.85 1.68 -22.71
C PHE A 717 6.89 0.74 -23.31
N TRP A 718 7.88 0.33 -22.52
CA TRP A 718 8.93 -0.58 -22.98
C TRP A 718 8.39 -1.97 -23.35
N ALA A 719 7.39 -2.47 -22.59
CA ALA A 719 6.76 -3.76 -22.86
C ALA A 719 6.03 -3.81 -24.23
N PHE A 720 5.52 -2.68 -24.73
CA PHE A 720 4.91 -2.59 -26.05
C PHE A 720 5.90 -2.18 -27.14
N PHE A 721 6.83 -1.31 -26.84
CA PHE A 721 7.73 -0.71 -27.80
C PHE A 721 8.60 -1.75 -28.52
N TYR A 722 9.21 -2.68 -27.77
CA TYR A 722 10.04 -3.70 -28.39
C TYR A 722 9.23 -4.67 -29.27
N ASN A 723 7.98 -4.98 -28.90
CA ASN A 723 7.11 -5.80 -29.73
C ASN A 723 6.68 -5.07 -31.02
N ALA A 724 6.37 -3.77 -30.92
CA ALA A 724 5.98 -2.97 -32.09
C ALA A 724 7.09 -2.86 -33.13
N ILE A 725 8.35 -2.87 -32.72
CA ILE A 725 9.51 -2.88 -33.64
C ILE A 725 9.87 -4.32 -34.03
N GLY A 726 9.89 -5.25 -33.08
CA GLY A 726 10.36 -6.61 -33.31
C GLY A 726 9.49 -7.42 -34.27
N ILE A 727 8.15 -7.30 -34.17
CA ILE A 727 7.23 -8.05 -35.05
C ILE A 727 7.41 -7.72 -36.52
N PRO A 728 7.50 -6.45 -36.97
CA PRO A 728 7.77 -6.14 -38.36
C PRO A 728 9.15 -6.55 -38.85
N VAL A 729 10.15 -6.64 -37.96
CA VAL A 729 11.52 -7.03 -38.30
C VAL A 729 11.69 -8.54 -38.39
N ALA A 730 10.91 -9.30 -37.58
CA ALA A 730 10.92 -10.77 -37.58
C ALA A 730 10.36 -11.36 -38.87
#